data_158949fe3a1e3fe4e66c528968b5406e
#
_entry.id   158949fe3a1e3fe4e66c528968b5406e
#
_cell.length_a   1.000
_cell.length_b   1.000
_cell.length_c   1.000
_cell.angle_alpha   90.00
_cell.angle_beta   90.00
_cell.angle_gamma   90.00
#
_symmetry.space_group_name_H-M   'P 1'
#
loop_
_entity.id
_entity.type
_entity.pdbx_description
1 polymer ?
#
loop_
_entity_poly.entity_id
_entity_poly.type
_entity_poly.pdbx_seq_one_letter_code
_entity_poly.pdbx_strand_id
1 'polypeptide(L)'
;MRVDGREIPVTGKLLQPMIRRTSDIVRVVLAGIGVGVVIAGSLITRPEWLALERSVAKIVDFLSQDQATMVYLIYGMLILALPFAIFIELVLRRQWKLLFGYAAAGLLAVLALSITGAGISTPKWHLPVPDRFDTFLSQFLDDPRWIAMLAAMLTVSSPWLPVRPRRWMWFLLLMFAPIHLVVSSVVPARAMLGLAVGWLVGAVIVWVVGTPALEVPLDAAVRVLAGRGHIVKSFRVDRPAGRGPLLLATEVDGPEDEIMVELYGKNQRSFGAIRQVWRWITFRSSETAPLHGSMHRAVEHRALLGIAIGDLGMADSHQVAVAGLSRGWMLYAHTMPRGTQIATLSAQVLPGVWRSLLRLHENQISLGDLQPDFVRVSQGDTLFGGFSAAEFGAAETHCQTDIAQLLVTTTSLYGKHEAVSAAIEALGEDKVAYAARRLTKSAMSIGIRKSVPQWTKVMATAREEVRRQTGHDRIQSEQITRFSRNQIIQLVLLVALVYVAYPFFSQVPTFFSQLRTLNWWWALAGLAVSGLTYVGAAAALGACADGLVKMRYLLVEQLANTFVATTTPAGVGGLALSVRFLQKAGMTTQRATAAVAMQQSMQVLTHLVLLVVFSVVAGTSTNLAHIVPDATVLYLIAGVGVGLIGAFMFVPTLRRWVNHSVRPQVTEVLGELADLAKNPMRFVVIVGGCGAITLGKALALWTSVEAFGGGTDFVAVTIVTMIGGTLASAAPTPGGVGAVEAALIGGLAAFGVPAEIAVPAVLLYRVLTCWIPVGLGWPVMRWLDKKDMI
;
A
#
# COMPACT_ATOMS: atom_id res chain seq x y z
N MET A 1 -11.57 -9.92 -38.57
CA MET A 1 -10.25 -10.58 -38.61
C MET A 1 -10.27 -11.68 -39.67
N ARG A 2 -9.09 -12.06 -40.21
CA ARG A 2 -9.02 -13.08 -41.25
C ARG A 2 -8.35 -14.35 -40.71
N VAL A 3 -9.04 -15.50 -40.75
CA VAL A 3 -8.52 -16.80 -40.29
C VAL A 3 -8.83 -17.85 -41.36
N ASP A 4 -7.82 -18.54 -41.79
CA ASP A 4 -7.88 -19.63 -42.81
C ASP A 4 -8.73 -19.25 -44.05
N GLY A 5 -8.53 -17.99 -44.53
CA GLY A 5 -9.21 -17.44 -45.72
C GLY A 5 -10.62 -16.89 -45.48
N ARG A 6 -11.20 -17.06 -44.29
CA ARG A 6 -12.53 -16.54 -43.93
C ARG A 6 -12.41 -15.21 -43.19
N GLU A 7 -13.29 -14.27 -43.48
CA GLU A 7 -13.38 -13.00 -42.76
C GLU A 7 -14.44 -13.12 -41.65
N ILE A 8 -14.00 -13.00 -40.40
CA ILE A 8 -14.83 -13.12 -39.21
C ILE A 8 -14.96 -11.72 -38.60
N PRO A 9 -16.17 -11.15 -38.53
CA PRO A 9 -16.41 -9.87 -37.89
C PRO A 9 -16.22 -9.99 -36.37
N VAL A 10 -15.57 -8.98 -35.75
CA VAL A 10 -15.41 -8.86 -34.31
C VAL A 10 -15.97 -7.52 -33.89
N THR A 11 -17.05 -7.51 -33.15
CA THR A 11 -17.72 -6.33 -32.65
C THR A 11 -17.37 -6.06 -31.19
N GLY A 12 -16.94 -4.83 -30.89
CA GLY A 12 -16.56 -4.40 -29.54
C GLY A 12 -15.04 -4.27 -29.32
N LYS A 13 -14.66 -3.83 -28.12
CA LYS A 13 -13.25 -3.61 -27.75
C LYS A 13 -12.70 -4.84 -27.02
N LEU A 14 -11.82 -5.56 -27.65
CA LEU A 14 -11.18 -6.77 -27.09
C LEU A 14 -10.34 -6.50 -25.84
N LEU A 15 -9.71 -5.35 -25.76
CA LEU A 15 -8.69 -5.05 -24.76
C LEU A 15 -9.02 -3.77 -23.99
N GLN A 16 -8.80 -3.79 -22.69
CA GLN A 16 -8.71 -2.56 -21.91
C GLN A 16 -7.34 -1.91 -22.16
N PRO A 17 -7.27 -0.57 -22.28
CA PRO A 17 -6.04 0.11 -22.75
C PRO A 17 -4.85 -0.06 -21.82
N MET A 18 -5.05 -0.26 -20.51
CA MET A 18 -4.00 -0.45 -19.50
C MET A 18 -4.48 -1.39 -18.40
N ILE A 19 -3.72 -2.43 -18.12
CA ILE A 19 -4.04 -3.42 -17.07
C ILE A 19 -2.93 -3.43 -16.02
N ARG A 20 -3.29 -3.35 -14.74
CA ARG A 20 -2.36 -3.61 -13.63
C ARG A 20 -2.26 -5.11 -13.44
N ARG A 21 -1.09 -5.66 -13.70
CA ARG A 21 -0.82 -7.09 -13.56
C ARG A 21 -0.32 -7.40 -12.16
N THR A 22 -0.63 -8.56 -11.67
CA THR A 22 -0.07 -9.00 -10.37
C THR A 22 1.40 -9.36 -10.47
N SER A 23 1.85 -9.75 -11.68
CA SER A 23 3.30 -9.89 -11.96
C SER A 23 4.07 -8.60 -11.68
N ASP A 24 3.43 -7.45 -11.78
CA ASP A 24 4.06 -6.15 -11.52
C ASP A 24 4.23 -5.94 -10.01
N ILE A 25 3.26 -6.38 -9.18
CA ILE A 25 3.40 -6.38 -7.71
C ILE A 25 4.53 -7.34 -7.29
N VAL A 26 4.57 -8.54 -7.87
CA VAL A 26 5.66 -9.50 -7.59
C VAL A 26 7.02 -8.91 -7.95
N ARG A 27 7.13 -8.20 -9.07
CA ARG A 27 8.35 -7.48 -9.45
C ARG A 27 8.74 -6.42 -8.43
N VAL A 28 7.79 -5.63 -7.94
CA VAL A 28 8.04 -4.62 -6.89
C VAL A 28 8.56 -5.29 -5.62
N VAL A 29 7.93 -6.38 -5.19
CA VAL A 29 8.36 -7.12 -3.99
C VAL A 29 9.75 -7.72 -4.18
N LEU A 30 10.00 -8.38 -5.31
CA LEU A 30 11.33 -8.95 -5.62
C LEU A 30 12.40 -7.87 -5.74
N ALA A 31 12.07 -6.73 -6.35
CA ALA A 31 13.00 -5.60 -6.44
C ALA A 31 13.30 -5.01 -5.05
N GLY A 32 12.27 -4.89 -4.18
CA GLY A 32 12.45 -4.47 -2.79
C GLY A 32 13.33 -5.43 -1.98
N ILE A 33 13.10 -6.73 -2.11
CA ILE A 33 13.98 -7.76 -1.52
C ILE A 33 15.39 -7.64 -2.09
N GLY A 34 15.54 -7.42 -3.41
CA GLY A 34 16.82 -7.22 -4.08
C GLY A 34 17.61 -6.05 -3.48
N VAL A 35 16.96 -4.91 -3.26
CA VAL A 35 17.57 -3.75 -2.57
C VAL A 35 18.00 -4.14 -1.15
N GLY A 36 17.15 -4.82 -0.39
CA GLY A 36 17.49 -5.28 0.97
C GLY A 36 18.70 -6.22 0.98
N VAL A 37 18.77 -7.17 0.04
CA VAL A 37 19.89 -8.11 -0.09
C VAL A 37 21.18 -7.38 -0.47
N VAL A 38 21.13 -6.40 -1.38
CA VAL A 38 22.32 -5.62 -1.77
C VAL A 38 22.81 -4.79 -0.59
N ILE A 39 21.92 -4.13 0.15
CA ILE A 39 22.29 -3.36 1.34
C ILE A 39 22.88 -4.28 2.42
N ALA A 40 22.19 -5.35 2.78
CA ALA A 40 22.67 -6.30 3.79
C ALA A 40 24.00 -6.95 3.37
N GLY A 41 24.09 -7.38 2.10
CA GLY A 41 25.31 -7.93 1.53
C GLY A 41 26.47 -6.95 1.60
N SER A 42 26.25 -5.70 1.21
CA SER A 42 27.32 -4.67 1.25
C SER A 42 27.81 -4.33 2.66
N LEU A 43 26.95 -4.48 3.68
CA LEU A 43 27.32 -4.24 5.08
C LEU A 43 28.08 -5.45 5.66
N ILE A 44 27.68 -6.68 5.36
CA ILE A 44 28.23 -7.91 5.93
C ILE A 44 29.55 -8.27 5.25
N THR A 45 29.66 -8.08 3.92
CA THR A 45 30.79 -8.56 3.10
C THR A 45 31.73 -7.42 2.68
N ARG A 46 31.76 -6.32 3.43
CA ARG A 46 32.63 -5.18 3.10
C ARG A 46 34.12 -5.52 2.97
N PRO A 47 34.74 -6.35 3.87
CA PRO A 47 36.14 -6.73 3.72
C PRO A 47 36.38 -7.67 2.53
N GLU A 48 35.45 -8.57 2.24
CA GLU A 48 35.53 -9.53 1.12
C GLU A 48 35.41 -8.83 -0.24
N TRP A 49 34.59 -7.80 -0.34
CA TRP A 49 34.50 -6.98 -1.55
C TRP A 49 35.83 -6.29 -1.88
N LEU A 50 36.52 -5.73 -0.90
CA LEU A 50 37.84 -5.12 -1.06
C LEU A 50 38.91 -6.16 -1.42
N ALA A 51 38.76 -7.40 -0.98
CA ALA A 51 39.66 -8.49 -1.35
C ALA A 51 39.39 -9.00 -2.78
N LEU A 52 38.12 -9.10 -3.19
CA LEU A 52 37.70 -9.46 -4.53
C LEU A 52 38.19 -8.41 -5.53
N GLU A 53 38.02 -7.12 -5.25
CA GLU A 53 38.46 -6.01 -6.08
C GLU A 53 39.98 -6.06 -6.34
N ARG A 54 40.79 -6.29 -5.31
CA ARG A 54 42.24 -6.49 -5.42
C ARG A 54 42.61 -7.74 -6.24
N SER A 55 41.84 -8.79 -6.13
CA SER A 55 42.08 -10.05 -6.87
C SER A 55 41.73 -9.92 -8.33
N VAL A 56 40.62 -9.20 -8.65
CA VAL A 56 40.20 -8.97 -10.02
C VAL A 56 41.10 -7.96 -10.72
N ALA A 57 41.52 -6.90 -10.04
CA ALA A 57 42.50 -5.94 -10.56
C ALA A 57 43.79 -6.65 -11.05
N LYS A 58 44.29 -7.67 -10.32
CA LYS A 58 45.42 -8.50 -10.74
C LYS A 58 45.20 -9.34 -11.98
N ILE A 59 43.95 -9.75 -12.24
CA ILE A 59 43.58 -10.51 -13.44
C ILE A 59 43.51 -9.57 -14.64
N VAL A 60 43.13 -8.33 -14.42
CA VAL A 60 42.93 -7.30 -15.46
C VAL A 60 44.26 -6.69 -15.96
N ASP A 61 45.33 -6.78 -15.19
CA ASP A 61 46.68 -6.40 -15.61
C ASP A 61 47.11 -7.09 -16.91
N PHE A 62 46.36 -8.12 -17.38
CA PHE A 62 46.52 -8.75 -18.68
C PHE A 62 46.01 -7.87 -19.87
N LEU A 63 45.07 -6.94 -19.62
CA LEU A 63 44.59 -6.02 -20.65
C LEU A 63 45.43 -4.73 -20.60
N SER A 64 45.94 -4.30 -21.74
CA SER A 64 46.61 -2.99 -21.80
C SER A 64 45.60 -1.89 -21.46
N GLN A 65 46.08 -0.84 -20.83
CA GLN A 65 45.26 0.29 -20.34
C GLN A 65 44.41 0.92 -21.47
N ASP A 66 44.98 0.94 -22.69
CA ASP A 66 44.26 1.44 -23.88
C ASP A 66 43.12 0.54 -24.29
N GLN A 67 43.29 -0.79 -24.19
CA GLN A 67 42.24 -1.77 -24.56
C GLN A 67 41.09 -1.71 -23.53
N ALA A 68 41.39 -1.60 -22.26
CA ALA A 68 40.39 -1.46 -21.21
C ALA A 68 39.57 -0.17 -21.40
N THR A 69 40.23 0.95 -21.71
CA THR A 69 39.59 2.25 -22.01
C THR A 69 38.70 2.15 -23.26
N MET A 70 39.13 1.45 -24.29
CA MET A 70 38.36 1.30 -25.52
C MET A 70 37.08 0.46 -25.31
N VAL A 71 37.16 -0.63 -24.55
CA VAL A 71 35.99 -1.45 -24.15
C VAL A 71 35.01 -0.62 -23.36
N TYR A 72 35.49 0.17 -22.41
CA TYR A 72 34.67 1.04 -21.56
C TYR A 72 33.96 2.13 -22.37
N LEU A 73 34.64 2.75 -23.31
CA LEU A 73 34.10 3.74 -24.25
C LEU A 73 32.99 3.17 -25.14
N ILE A 74 33.24 2.04 -25.75
CA ILE A 74 32.25 1.37 -26.63
C ILE A 74 31.02 0.96 -25.85
N TYR A 75 31.24 0.37 -24.66
CA TYR A 75 30.15 -0.03 -23.78
C TYR A 75 29.34 1.16 -23.28
N GLY A 76 30.00 2.23 -22.81
CA GLY A 76 29.37 3.44 -22.34
C GLY A 76 28.54 4.15 -23.41
N MET A 77 29.06 4.24 -24.65
CA MET A 77 28.28 4.77 -25.78
C MET A 77 27.04 3.92 -26.07
N LEU A 78 27.16 2.58 -26.08
CA LEU A 78 26.06 1.67 -26.30
C LEU A 78 24.97 1.81 -25.24
N ILE A 79 25.34 1.88 -23.97
CA ILE A 79 24.37 1.96 -22.86
C ILE A 79 23.71 3.34 -22.80
N LEU A 80 24.43 4.41 -23.17
CA LEU A 80 23.89 5.76 -23.24
C LEU A 80 22.94 5.95 -24.44
N ALA A 81 23.22 5.33 -25.58
CA ALA A 81 22.36 5.40 -26.77
C ALA A 81 20.99 4.73 -26.56
N LEU A 82 20.90 3.73 -25.68
CA LEU A 82 19.68 2.97 -25.42
C LEU A 82 18.48 3.82 -24.93
N PRO A 83 18.59 4.64 -23.88
CA PRO A 83 17.48 5.47 -23.42
C PRO A 83 17.06 6.50 -24.47
N PHE A 84 17.99 7.03 -25.26
CA PHE A 84 17.65 7.95 -26.34
C PHE A 84 16.90 7.27 -27.48
N ALA A 85 17.28 6.06 -27.86
CA ALA A 85 16.57 5.28 -28.86
C ALA A 85 15.13 4.98 -28.43
N ILE A 86 14.94 4.59 -27.18
CA ILE A 86 13.61 4.34 -26.60
C ILE A 86 12.80 5.64 -26.54
N PHE A 87 13.41 6.73 -26.09
CA PHE A 87 12.77 8.04 -26.04
C PHE A 87 12.25 8.48 -27.41
N ILE A 88 13.08 8.38 -28.44
CA ILE A 88 12.72 8.72 -29.83
C ILE A 88 11.56 7.82 -30.30
N GLU A 89 11.61 6.53 -30.04
CA GLU A 89 10.54 5.59 -30.41
C GLU A 89 9.21 5.95 -29.73
N LEU A 90 9.23 6.30 -28.44
CA LEU A 90 8.03 6.72 -27.70
C LEU A 90 7.43 8.02 -28.23
N VAL A 91 8.27 8.99 -28.61
CA VAL A 91 7.84 10.25 -29.21
C VAL A 91 7.24 10.01 -30.60
N LEU A 92 7.89 9.24 -31.46
CA LEU A 92 7.41 8.91 -32.81
C LEU A 92 6.07 8.17 -32.77
N ARG A 93 5.88 7.27 -31.80
CA ARG A 93 4.63 6.53 -31.58
C ARG A 93 3.57 7.34 -30.81
N ARG A 94 3.84 8.59 -30.43
CA ARG A 94 2.95 9.50 -29.69
C ARG A 94 2.41 8.88 -28.38
N GLN A 95 3.21 8.07 -27.71
CA GLN A 95 2.81 7.41 -26.44
C GLN A 95 3.09 8.29 -25.22
N TRP A 96 2.46 9.44 -25.13
CA TRP A 96 2.72 10.47 -24.13
C TRP A 96 2.64 9.98 -22.66
N LYS A 97 1.70 9.09 -22.35
CA LYS A 97 1.57 8.53 -21.00
C LYS A 97 2.79 7.68 -20.60
N LEU A 98 3.30 6.91 -21.55
CA LEU A 98 4.49 6.08 -21.33
C LEU A 98 5.75 6.93 -21.28
N LEU A 99 5.83 7.95 -22.13
CA LEU A 99 6.93 8.92 -22.12
C LEU A 99 7.02 9.64 -20.77
N PHE A 100 5.89 10.06 -20.22
CA PHE A 100 5.86 10.66 -18.89
C PHE A 100 6.31 9.67 -17.81
N GLY A 101 5.79 8.43 -17.84
CA GLY A 101 6.23 7.37 -16.92
C GLY A 101 7.72 7.05 -17.05
N TYR A 102 8.26 7.07 -18.26
CA TYR A 102 9.66 6.86 -18.55
C TYR A 102 10.56 7.97 -17.97
N ALA A 103 10.19 9.23 -18.18
CA ALA A 103 10.91 10.38 -17.63
C ALA A 103 10.81 10.43 -16.09
N ALA A 104 9.61 10.17 -15.56
CA ALA A 104 9.40 10.13 -14.11
C ALA A 104 10.20 9.02 -13.43
N ALA A 105 10.32 7.84 -14.06
CA ALA A 105 11.11 6.75 -13.52
C ALA A 105 12.60 7.12 -13.43
N GLY A 106 13.14 7.75 -14.48
CA GLY A 106 14.52 8.21 -14.47
C GLY A 106 14.77 9.26 -13.38
N LEU A 107 13.91 10.26 -13.29
CA LEU A 107 14.03 11.32 -12.29
C LEU A 107 13.91 10.79 -10.86
N LEU A 108 12.92 9.96 -10.58
CA LEU A 108 12.70 9.38 -9.25
C LEU A 108 13.84 8.44 -8.84
N ALA A 109 14.46 7.73 -9.79
CA ALA A 109 15.59 6.86 -9.49
C ALA A 109 16.84 7.68 -9.09
N VAL A 110 17.12 8.77 -9.81
CA VAL A 110 18.18 9.72 -9.43
C VAL A 110 17.90 10.31 -8.06
N LEU A 111 16.67 10.75 -7.83
CA LEU A 111 16.26 11.36 -6.57
C LEU A 111 16.40 10.39 -5.39
N ALA A 112 16.00 9.14 -5.55
CA ALA A 112 16.06 8.14 -4.49
C ALA A 112 17.49 7.91 -3.96
N LEU A 113 18.49 7.99 -4.83
CA LEU A 113 19.91 7.86 -4.46
C LEU A 113 20.59 9.20 -4.16
N SER A 114 19.94 10.32 -4.41
CA SER A 114 20.44 11.65 -4.06
C SER A 114 20.19 12.02 -2.60
N ILE A 115 19.28 11.31 -1.92
CA ILE A 115 18.98 11.49 -0.50
C ILE A 115 20.06 10.77 0.31
N THR A 116 20.91 11.52 0.99
CA THR A 116 21.99 11.00 1.86
C THR A 116 21.76 11.44 3.29
N GLY A 117 22.44 10.80 4.26
CA GLY A 117 22.37 11.20 5.67
C GLY A 117 22.89 12.62 5.95
N ALA A 118 23.67 13.19 5.02
CA ALA A 118 24.17 14.57 5.07
C ALA A 118 23.31 15.56 4.25
N GLY A 119 22.16 15.13 3.73
CA GLY A 119 21.28 15.95 2.88
C GLY A 119 21.11 15.40 1.46
N ILE A 120 20.66 16.24 0.55
CA ILE A 120 20.49 15.88 -0.85
C ILE A 120 21.77 16.24 -1.62
N SER A 121 22.49 15.23 -2.08
CA SER A 121 23.67 15.42 -2.94
C SER A 121 23.23 15.36 -4.41
N THR A 122 23.48 16.44 -5.15
CA THR A 122 23.28 16.44 -6.60
C THR A 122 24.42 15.71 -7.31
N PRO A 123 24.16 15.06 -8.47
CA PRO A 123 25.24 14.59 -9.34
C PRO A 123 26.12 15.78 -9.72
N LYS A 124 27.40 15.70 -9.46
CA LYS A 124 28.33 16.75 -9.86
C LYS A 124 28.52 16.67 -11.37
N TRP A 125 27.84 17.54 -12.09
CA TRP A 125 28.09 17.80 -13.50
C TRP A 125 29.17 18.87 -13.57
N HIS A 126 30.41 18.45 -13.53
CA HIS A 126 31.44 19.30 -14.04
C HIS A 126 31.55 19.00 -15.53
N LEU A 127 31.14 19.95 -16.37
CA LEU A 127 31.59 20.05 -17.75
C LEU A 127 32.94 20.74 -17.67
N PRO A 128 34.07 20.01 -17.57
CA PRO A 128 35.36 20.65 -17.80
C PRO A 128 35.41 20.97 -19.28
N VAL A 129 35.79 22.17 -19.61
CA VAL A 129 36.14 22.61 -20.95
C VAL A 129 37.09 21.58 -21.58
N PRO A 130 37.06 21.33 -22.87
CA PRO A 130 36.99 20.09 -23.59
C PRO A 130 38.28 19.35 -23.77
N ASP A 131 38.82 18.65 -22.80
CA ASP A 131 40.02 17.91 -23.07
C ASP A 131 39.86 16.38 -23.26
N ARG A 132 38.80 15.71 -22.82
CA ARG A 132 38.62 14.29 -23.14
C ARG A 132 37.18 13.83 -22.92
N PHE A 133 36.60 13.30 -23.99
CA PHE A 133 35.30 12.62 -23.96
C PHE A 133 35.29 11.42 -22.98
N ASP A 134 36.44 10.80 -22.78
CA ASP A 134 36.69 9.72 -21.84
C ASP A 134 36.36 10.11 -20.38
N THR A 135 36.69 11.34 -19.98
CA THR A 135 36.45 11.85 -18.62
C THR A 135 34.97 12.06 -18.36
N PHE A 136 34.20 12.48 -19.37
CA PHE A 136 32.75 12.63 -19.26
C PHE A 136 32.05 11.29 -19.08
N LEU A 137 32.46 10.28 -19.87
CA LEU A 137 31.83 8.96 -19.87
C LEU A 137 32.13 8.21 -18.57
N SER A 138 33.36 8.30 -18.05
CA SER A 138 33.73 7.69 -16.78
C SER A 138 32.97 8.31 -15.61
N GLN A 139 32.86 9.64 -15.55
CA GLN A 139 32.07 10.32 -14.51
C GLN A 139 30.59 9.93 -14.54
N PHE A 140 30.02 9.76 -15.73
CA PHE A 140 28.64 9.31 -15.90
C PHE A 140 28.43 7.88 -15.43
N LEU A 141 29.33 6.96 -15.79
CA LEU A 141 29.21 5.56 -15.46
C LEU A 141 29.60 5.24 -14.01
N ASP A 142 30.45 6.03 -13.38
CA ASP A 142 30.88 5.84 -11.99
C ASP A 142 29.84 6.29 -10.95
N ASP A 143 28.86 7.11 -11.34
CA ASP A 143 27.82 7.56 -10.43
C ASP A 143 26.64 6.58 -10.40
N PRO A 144 26.35 5.91 -9.26
CA PRO A 144 25.26 4.94 -9.13
C PRO A 144 23.88 5.50 -9.46
N ARG A 145 23.72 6.82 -9.43
CA ARG A 145 22.45 7.51 -9.74
C ARG A 145 22.08 7.37 -11.22
N TRP A 146 23.07 7.48 -12.10
CA TRP A 146 22.86 7.29 -13.54
C TRP A 146 22.53 5.85 -13.89
N ILE A 147 23.16 4.91 -13.19
CA ILE A 147 22.85 3.48 -13.33
C ILE A 147 21.42 3.21 -12.90
N ALA A 148 21.00 3.80 -11.77
CA ALA A 148 19.63 3.68 -11.29
C ALA A 148 18.63 4.30 -12.29
N MET A 149 18.94 5.45 -12.89
CA MET A 149 18.13 6.07 -13.92
C MET A 149 17.96 5.14 -15.11
N LEU A 150 19.05 4.60 -15.64
CA LEU A 150 19.03 3.66 -16.77
C LEU A 150 18.22 2.40 -16.46
N ALA A 151 18.45 1.81 -15.28
CA ALA A 151 17.73 0.62 -14.85
C ALA A 151 16.22 0.89 -14.70
N ALA A 152 15.84 2.05 -14.16
CA ALA A 152 14.44 2.44 -14.01
C ALA A 152 13.76 2.65 -15.38
N MET A 153 14.42 3.38 -16.27
CA MET A 153 13.93 3.65 -17.62
C MET A 153 13.76 2.37 -18.45
N LEU A 154 14.73 1.46 -18.39
CA LEU A 154 14.66 0.16 -19.06
C LEU A 154 13.59 -0.75 -18.46
N THR A 155 13.39 -0.69 -17.16
CA THR A 155 12.32 -1.44 -16.49
C THR A 155 10.94 -0.98 -16.96
N VAL A 156 10.72 0.34 -17.07
CA VAL A 156 9.45 0.91 -17.55
C VAL A 156 9.19 0.58 -19.02
N SER A 157 10.20 0.61 -19.87
CA SER A 157 10.06 0.30 -21.29
C SER A 157 9.96 -1.21 -21.59
N SER A 158 10.48 -2.05 -20.71
CA SER A 158 10.56 -3.52 -20.90
C SER A 158 9.24 -4.21 -21.30
N PRO A 159 8.05 -3.89 -20.78
CA PRO A 159 6.79 -4.51 -21.18
C PRO A 159 6.36 -4.19 -22.61
N TRP A 160 6.87 -3.10 -23.18
CA TRP A 160 6.49 -2.56 -24.50
C TRP A 160 7.44 -3.01 -25.61
N LEU A 161 8.62 -3.48 -25.23
CA LEU A 161 9.65 -3.87 -26.16
C LEU A 161 9.48 -5.33 -26.65
N PRO A 162 9.78 -5.62 -27.93
CA PRO A 162 9.88 -6.99 -28.42
C PRO A 162 10.87 -7.83 -27.63
N VAL A 163 10.71 -9.15 -27.62
CA VAL A 163 11.48 -10.06 -26.76
C VAL A 163 12.99 -9.99 -27.03
N ARG A 164 13.40 -9.90 -28.32
CA ARG A 164 14.83 -9.86 -28.70
C ARG A 164 15.54 -8.60 -28.20
N PRO A 165 15.12 -7.36 -28.57
CA PRO A 165 15.75 -6.14 -28.06
C PRO A 165 15.68 -6.04 -26.54
N ARG A 166 14.60 -6.48 -25.91
CA ARG A 166 14.50 -6.51 -24.45
C ARG A 166 15.55 -7.38 -23.77
N ARG A 167 15.85 -8.58 -24.33
CA ARG A 167 16.93 -9.45 -23.81
C ARG A 167 18.29 -8.81 -23.93
N TRP A 168 18.59 -8.19 -25.08
CA TRP A 168 19.86 -7.49 -25.30
C TRP A 168 20.02 -6.30 -24.36
N MET A 169 18.97 -5.51 -24.13
CA MET A 169 19.00 -4.39 -23.19
C MET A 169 19.30 -4.83 -21.76
N TRP A 170 18.62 -5.86 -21.28
CA TRP A 170 18.90 -6.41 -19.94
C TRP A 170 20.29 -7.02 -19.86
N PHE A 171 20.75 -7.68 -20.90
CA PHE A 171 22.11 -8.20 -20.97
C PHE A 171 23.15 -7.07 -20.88
N LEU A 172 23.00 -5.99 -21.65
CA LEU A 172 23.89 -4.83 -21.58
C LEU A 172 23.87 -4.18 -20.21
N LEU A 173 22.71 -4.04 -19.58
CA LEU A 173 22.58 -3.46 -18.24
C LEU A 173 23.23 -4.36 -17.18
N LEU A 174 23.06 -5.68 -17.25
CA LEU A 174 23.66 -6.63 -16.31
C LEU A 174 25.17 -6.78 -16.51
N MET A 175 25.66 -6.60 -17.73
CA MET A 175 27.10 -6.55 -18.02
C MET A 175 27.79 -5.34 -17.39
N PHE A 176 27.03 -4.36 -16.90
CA PHE A 176 27.55 -3.21 -16.21
C PHE A 176 28.38 -3.63 -14.97
N ALA A 177 27.86 -4.54 -14.14
CA ALA A 177 28.55 -4.99 -12.94
C ALA A 177 29.93 -5.64 -13.21
N PRO A 178 30.05 -6.65 -14.12
CA PRO A 178 31.35 -7.22 -14.43
C PRO A 178 32.29 -6.27 -15.17
N ILE A 179 31.79 -5.42 -16.09
CA ILE A 179 32.65 -4.43 -16.77
C ILE A 179 33.18 -3.40 -15.80
N HIS A 180 32.34 -2.95 -14.87
CA HIS A 180 32.73 -1.98 -13.84
C HIS A 180 33.76 -2.59 -12.88
N LEU A 181 33.64 -3.86 -12.56
CA LEU A 181 34.59 -4.60 -11.73
C LEU A 181 35.96 -4.72 -12.40
N VAL A 182 35.99 -4.74 -13.74
CA VAL A 182 37.22 -4.89 -14.55
C VAL A 182 37.91 -3.56 -14.81
N VAL A 183 37.16 -2.47 -15.01
CA VAL A 183 37.72 -1.22 -15.55
C VAL A 183 37.73 -0.07 -14.53
N SER A 184 36.88 -0.12 -13.51
CA SER A 184 36.65 1.01 -12.60
C SER A 184 37.29 0.79 -11.22
N SER A 185 37.78 1.87 -10.63
CA SER A 185 38.25 1.94 -9.25
C SER A 185 37.13 2.10 -8.22
N VAL A 186 35.86 2.05 -8.65
CA VAL A 186 34.68 2.25 -7.79
C VAL A 186 34.13 0.93 -7.28
N VAL A 187 33.79 0.87 -6.01
CA VAL A 187 33.26 -0.32 -5.33
C VAL A 187 32.03 -0.88 -6.07
N PRO A 188 32.04 -2.14 -6.55
CA PRO A 188 30.92 -2.75 -7.28
C PRO A 188 29.59 -2.72 -6.55
N ALA A 189 29.61 -2.67 -5.20
CA ALA A 189 28.42 -2.59 -4.36
C ALA A 189 27.59 -1.33 -4.66
N ARG A 190 28.22 -0.19 -5.03
CA ARG A 190 27.49 1.03 -5.39
C ARG A 190 26.74 0.88 -6.72
N ALA A 191 27.35 0.23 -7.69
CA ALA A 191 26.72 -0.06 -8.98
C ALA A 191 25.54 -1.03 -8.81
N MET A 192 25.69 -2.08 -8.00
CA MET A 192 24.63 -3.02 -7.67
C MET A 192 23.46 -2.35 -6.94
N LEU A 193 23.76 -1.41 -6.04
CA LEU A 193 22.71 -0.62 -5.36
C LEU A 193 21.96 0.25 -6.36
N GLY A 194 22.66 0.91 -7.28
CA GLY A 194 22.06 1.69 -8.36
C GLY A 194 21.11 0.83 -9.22
N LEU A 195 21.57 -0.35 -9.66
CA LEU A 195 20.74 -1.29 -10.41
C LEU A 195 19.49 -1.74 -9.64
N ALA A 196 19.64 -2.10 -8.37
CA ALA A 196 18.54 -2.59 -7.55
C ALA A 196 17.50 -1.50 -7.26
N VAL A 197 17.94 -0.28 -6.91
CA VAL A 197 17.06 0.88 -6.68
C VAL A 197 16.37 1.29 -7.98
N GLY A 198 17.09 1.36 -9.10
CA GLY A 198 16.51 1.65 -10.39
C GLY A 198 15.45 0.61 -10.81
N TRP A 199 15.73 -0.68 -10.58
CA TRP A 199 14.75 -1.74 -10.82
C TRP A 199 13.51 -1.58 -9.94
N LEU A 200 13.66 -1.26 -8.66
CA LEU A 200 12.55 -1.02 -7.74
C LEU A 200 11.69 0.17 -8.20
N VAL A 201 12.32 1.31 -8.47
CA VAL A 201 11.61 2.52 -8.93
C VAL A 201 10.88 2.25 -10.25
N GLY A 202 11.55 1.64 -11.21
CA GLY A 202 10.95 1.26 -12.48
C GLY A 202 9.77 0.29 -12.32
N ALA A 203 9.88 -0.71 -11.43
CA ALA A 203 8.81 -1.65 -11.14
C ALA A 203 7.59 -0.96 -10.49
N VAL A 204 7.81 -0.02 -9.57
CA VAL A 204 6.75 0.80 -8.96
C VAL A 204 6.03 1.64 -10.03
N ILE A 205 6.77 2.30 -10.92
CA ILE A 205 6.18 3.08 -12.01
C ILE A 205 5.36 2.19 -12.97
N VAL A 206 5.88 1.03 -13.35
CA VAL A 206 5.13 0.05 -14.17
C VAL A 206 3.85 -0.37 -13.48
N TRP A 207 3.87 -0.60 -12.19
CA TRP A 207 2.67 -0.94 -11.42
C TRP A 207 1.67 0.22 -11.36
N VAL A 208 2.13 1.46 -11.23
CA VAL A 208 1.26 2.66 -11.18
C VAL A 208 0.66 2.97 -12.55
N VAL A 209 1.48 2.98 -13.61
CA VAL A 209 1.06 3.31 -14.98
C VAL A 209 0.24 2.19 -15.61
N GLY A 210 0.57 0.93 -15.29
CA GLY A 210 0.00 -0.26 -15.90
C GLY A 210 0.78 -0.73 -17.12
N THR A 211 0.44 -1.93 -17.59
CA THR A 211 1.07 -2.55 -18.78
C THR A 211 0.05 -2.73 -19.90
N PRO A 212 0.48 -2.70 -21.17
CA PRO A 212 -0.43 -2.94 -22.29
C PRO A 212 -1.00 -4.35 -22.22
N ALA A 213 -2.24 -4.50 -22.66
CA ALA A 213 -2.87 -5.81 -22.74
C ALA A 213 -2.14 -6.67 -23.77
N LEU A 214 -2.08 -7.98 -23.50
CA LEU A 214 -1.53 -8.95 -24.46
C LEU A 214 -2.50 -9.14 -25.62
N GLU A 215 -1.99 -9.35 -26.82
CA GLU A 215 -2.78 -9.78 -27.95
C GLU A 215 -3.56 -11.05 -27.63
N VAL A 216 -4.83 -11.06 -27.97
CA VAL A 216 -5.73 -12.17 -27.76
C VAL A 216 -5.61 -13.12 -28.96
N PRO A 217 -5.31 -14.42 -28.77
CA PRO A 217 -5.15 -15.37 -29.88
C PRO A 217 -6.51 -15.86 -30.36
N LEU A 218 -7.29 -14.99 -31.01
CA LEU A 218 -8.62 -15.33 -31.54
C LEU A 218 -8.53 -16.33 -32.69
N ASP A 219 -7.46 -16.28 -33.50
CA ASP A 219 -7.20 -17.24 -34.58
C ASP A 219 -7.09 -18.68 -34.07
N ALA A 220 -6.39 -18.85 -32.95
CA ALA A 220 -6.28 -20.14 -32.28
C ALA A 220 -7.63 -20.59 -31.67
N ALA A 221 -8.42 -19.66 -31.12
CA ALA A 221 -9.74 -19.96 -30.62
C ALA A 221 -10.68 -20.46 -31.72
N VAL A 222 -10.68 -19.79 -32.88
CA VAL A 222 -11.47 -20.22 -34.06
C VAL A 222 -11.12 -21.64 -34.47
N ARG A 223 -9.83 -21.98 -34.58
CA ARG A 223 -9.41 -23.33 -34.99
C ARG A 223 -9.79 -24.41 -33.99
N VAL A 224 -9.71 -24.11 -32.69
CA VAL A 224 -10.14 -25.04 -31.63
C VAL A 224 -11.63 -25.31 -31.72
N LEU A 225 -12.47 -24.29 -31.90
CA LEU A 225 -13.92 -24.43 -32.04
C LEU A 225 -14.30 -25.19 -33.32
N ALA A 226 -13.66 -24.88 -34.44
CA ALA A 226 -13.84 -25.58 -35.69
C ALA A 226 -13.50 -27.08 -35.58
N GLY A 227 -12.42 -27.43 -34.86
CA GLY A 227 -12.06 -28.82 -34.56
C GLY A 227 -13.09 -29.59 -33.68
N ARG A 228 -14.03 -28.87 -33.07
CA ARG A 228 -15.15 -29.42 -32.27
C ARG A 228 -16.48 -29.33 -33.00
N GLY A 229 -16.49 -29.01 -34.31
CA GLY A 229 -17.67 -28.90 -35.12
C GLY A 229 -18.43 -27.56 -35.02
N HIS A 230 -17.87 -26.56 -34.36
CA HIS A 230 -18.44 -25.20 -34.26
C HIS A 230 -17.70 -24.22 -35.15
N ILE A 231 -18.26 -23.88 -36.30
CA ILE A 231 -17.66 -22.94 -37.24
C ILE A 231 -18.09 -21.53 -36.89
N VAL A 232 -17.13 -20.73 -36.46
CA VAL A 232 -17.38 -19.36 -35.98
C VAL A 232 -17.79 -18.45 -37.14
N LYS A 233 -18.94 -17.76 -37.00
CA LYS A 233 -19.44 -16.72 -37.90
C LYS A 233 -19.05 -15.32 -37.44
N SER A 234 -19.27 -15.01 -36.15
CA SER A 234 -19.00 -13.69 -35.58
C SER A 234 -18.58 -13.77 -34.13
N PHE A 235 -17.85 -12.74 -33.65
CA PHE A 235 -17.57 -12.53 -32.23
C PHE A 235 -18.16 -11.19 -31.79
N ARG A 236 -18.94 -11.22 -30.72
CA ARG A 236 -19.40 -10.03 -29.98
C ARG A 236 -18.72 -9.99 -28.62
N VAL A 237 -18.06 -8.90 -28.29
CA VAL A 237 -17.39 -8.74 -27.00
C VAL A 237 -18.39 -8.30 -25.94
N ASP A 238 -18.75 -9.20 -25.04
CA ASP A 238 -19.60 -8.87 -23.89
C ASP A 238 -18.79 -8.25 -22.75
N ARG A 239 -17.58 -8.76 -22.51
CA ARG A 239 -16.67 -8.22 -21.52
C ARG A 239 -15.23 -8.25 -22.03
N PRO A 240 -14.56 -7.11 -22.12
CA PRO A 240 -13.17 -7.06 -22.58
C PRO A 240 -12.20 -7.73 -21.59
N ALA A 241 -11.09 -8.24 -22.10
CA ALA A 241 -10.02 -8.80 -21.28
C ALA A 241 -9.48 -7.75 -20.30
N GLY A 242 -9.50 -8.06 -19.00
CA GLY A 242 -9.10 -7.13 -17.96
C GLY A 242 -8.77 -7.87 -16.66
N ARG A 243 -9.48 -7.51 -15.58
CA ARG A 243 -9.38 -8.22 -14.29
C ARG A 243 -10.00 -9.62 -14.32
N GLY A 244 -10.88 -9.89 -15.28
CA GLY A 244 -11.50 -11.19 -15.53
C GLY A 244 -11.22 -11.68 -16.95
N PRO A 245 -11.71 -12.88 -17.34
CA PRO A 245 -11.58 -13.40 -18.69
C PRO A 245 -12.27 -12.49 -19.70
N LEU A 246 -11.80 -12.54 -20.96
CA LEU A 246 -12.51 -11.99 -22.08
C LEU A 246 -13.73 -12.85 -22.34
N LEU A 247 -14.92 -12.26 -22.34
CA LEU A 247 -16.18 -12.94 -22.68
C LEU A 247 -16.58 -12.56 -24.10
N LEU A 248 -16.83 -13.55 -24.92
CA LEU A 248 -17.26 -13.43 -26.30
C LEU A 248 -18.55 -14.22 -26.49
N ALA A 249 -19.63 -13.56 -26.81
CA ALA A 249 -20.78 -14.22 -27.42
C ALA A 249 -20.43 -14.49 -28.88
N THR A 250 -20.53 -15.76 -29.30
CA THR A 250 -20.01 -16.26 -30.57
C THR A 250 -21.11 -16.96 -31.35
N GLU A 251 -21.49 -16.39 -32.48
CA GLU A 251 -22.38 -17.06 -33.42
C GLU A 251 -21.60 -18.14 -34.16
N VAL A 252 -22.16 -19.35 -34.23
CA VAL A 252 -21.49 -20.50 -34.85
C VAL A 252 -22.42 -21.25 -35.75
N ASP A 253 -21.90 -21.96 -36.76
CA ASP A 253 -22.57 -23.06 -37.45
C ASP A 253 -22.26 -24.34 -36.70
N GLY A 254 -23.24 -25.00 -36.13
CA GLY A 254 -23.08 -26.21 -35.34
C GLY A 254 -24.37 -26.65 -34.69
N PRO A 255 -24.32 -27.52 -33.69
CA PRO A 255 -25.51 -27.96 -32.95
C PRO A 255 -26.21 -26.82 -32.18
N GLU A 256 -25.51 -25.79 -31.85
CA GLU A 256 -26.00 -24.58 -31.16
C GLU A 256 -25.73 -23.36 -32.06
N ASP A 257 -26.64 -22.40 -32.11
CA ASP A 257 -26.52 -21.19 -32.93
C ASP A 257 -25.58 -20.15 -32.31
N GLU A 258 -25.54 -20.07 -30.96
CA GLU A 258 -24.71 -19.15 -30.20
C GLU A 258 -24.05 -19.85 -29.00
N ILE A 259 -22.77 -19.62 -28.81
CA ILE A 259 -21.97 -20.13 -27.69
C ILE A 259 -21.25 -18.99 -26.96
N MET A 260 -21.01 -19.18 -25.67
CA MET A 260 -20.19 -18.27 -24.87
C MET A 260 -18.74 -18.76 -24.84
N VAL A 261 -17.80 -17.92 -25.25
CA VAL A 261 -16.36 -18.21 -25.24
C VAL A 261 -15.67 -17.33 -24.23
N GLU A 262 -15.05 -17.95 -23.25
CA GLU A 262 -14.23 -17.28 -22.23
C GLU A 262 -12.75 -17.51 -22.52
N LEU A 263 -12.00 -16.44 -22.66
CA LEU A 263 -10.55 -16.50 -22.86
C LEU A 263 -9.80 -16.01 -21.63
N TYR A 264 -9.06 -16.90 -21.01
CA TYR A 264 -8.26 -16.65 -19.82
C TYR A 264 -6.81 -16.36 -20.20
N GLY A 265 -6.35 -15.13 -19.98
CA GLY A 265 -4.96 -14.76 -20.22
C GLY A 265 -4.04 -15.15 -19.08
N LYS A 266 -2.77 -15.45 -19.39
CA LYS A 266 -1.74 -15.83 -18.41
C LYS A 266 -1.65 -14.87 -17.20
N ASN A 267 -1.91 -13.59 -17.42
CA ASN A 267 -1.78 -12.55 -16.37
C ASN A 267 -3.00 -12.43 -15.45
N GLN A 268 -4.16 -12.94 -15.86
CA GLN A 268 -5.39 -12.86 -15.06
C GLN A 268 -5.33 -13.76 -13.83
N ARG A 269 -4.59 -14.85 -13.93
CA ARG A 269 -4.37 -15.77 -12.83
C ARG A 269 -3.57 -15.18 -11.68
N SER A 270 -2.56 -14.35 -11.96
CA SER A 270 -1.67 -13.82 -10.93
C SER A 270 -2.46 -13.08 -9.84
N PHE A 271 -3.54 -12.36 -10.22
CA PHE A 271 -4.42 -11.70 -9.24
C PHE A 271 -5.23 -12.70 -8.40
N GLY A 272 -5.70 -13.78 -9.01
CA GLY A 272 -6.41 -14.87 -8.31
C GLY A 272 -5.48 -15.62 -7.36
N ALA A 273 -4.24 -15.92 -7.77
CA ALA A 273 -3.28 -16.66 -6.97
C ALA A 273 -2.86 -15.91 -5.70
N ILE A 274 -2.52 -14.61 -5.78
CA ILE A 274 -2.20 -13.81 -4.58
C ILE A 274 -3.37 -13.76 -3.62
N ARG A 275 -4.58 -13.57 -4.14
CA ARG A 275 -5.78 -13.57 -3.32
C ARG A 275 -6.02 -14.93 -2.68
N GLN A 276 -5.75 -16.01 -3.39
CA GLN A 276 -5.88 -17.38 -2.89
C GLN A 276 -4.84 -17.67 -1.81
N VAL A 277 -3.58 -17.26 -2.01
CA VAL A 277 -2.52 -17.32 -0.99
C VAL A 277 -2.89 -16.45 0.22
N TRP A 278 -3.38 -15.24 0.00
CA TRP A 278 -3.88 -14.37 1.08
C TRP A 278 -5.01 -15.02 1.86
N ARG A 279 -5.99 -15.64 1.16
CA ARG A 279 -7.07 -16.41 1.81
C ARG A 279 -6.50 -17.58 2.59
N TRP A 280 -5.55 -18.33 2.04
CA TRP A 280 -4.90 -19.45 2.72
C TRP A 280 -4.16 -19.03 3.99
N ILE A 281 -3.54 -17.86 4.01
CA ILE A 281 -2.89 -17.30 5.20
C ILE A 281 -3.93 -16.82 6.23
N THR A 282 -5.01 -16.18 5.78
CA THR A 282 -5.96 -15.50 6.66
C THR A 282 -7.11 -16.37 7.15
N PHE A 283 -7.54 -17.37 6.36
CA PHE A 283 -8.64 -18.26 6.73
C PHE A 283 -8.13 -19.59 7.31
N ARG A 284 -9.00 -20.29 8.03
CA ARG A 284 -8.72 -21.65 8.49
C ARG A 284 -8.59 -22.60 7.29
N SER A 285 -7.84 -23.69 7.43
CA SER A 285 -7.62 -24.66 6.35
C SER A 285 -8.91 -25.29 5.82
N SER A 286 -9.91 -25.50 6.70
CA SER A 286 -11.24 -26.00 6.33
C SER A 286 -12.08 -25.01 5.52
N GLU A 287 -11.64 -23.76 5.37
CA GLU A 287 -12.35 -22.67 4.69
C GLU A 287 -11.68 -22.26 3.37
N THR A 288 -10.60 -22.92 3.03
CA THR A 288 -9.83 -22.55 1.84
C THR A 288 -9.92 -23.63 0.78
N ALA A 289 -10.44 -23.25 -0.37
CA ALA A 289 -10.39 -24.08 -1.57
C ALA A 289 -8.95 -24.49 -1.91
N PRO A 290 -8.74 -25.69 -2.45
CA PRO A 290 -7.43 -26.16 -2.89
C PRO A 290 -6.74 -25.17 -3.84
N LEU A 291 -5.45 -24.99 -3.64
CA LEU A 291 -4.66 -24.12 -4.52
C LEU A 291 -4.45 -24.77 -5.88
N HIS A 292 -5.07 -24.23 -6.92
CA HIS A 292 -4.80 -24.71 -8.28
C HIS A 292 -3.43 -24.21 -8.76
N GLY A 293 -2.48 -25.12 -8.95
CA GLY A 293 -1.11 -24.80 -9.34
C GLY A 293 -0.94 -24.08 -10.70
N SER A 294 -1.88 -24.17 -11.68
CA SER A 294 -1.85 -23.51 -13.00
C SER A 294 -3.20 -23.00 -13.46
N MET A 295 -3.27 -21.98 -14.34
CA MET A 295 -4.53 -21.50 -14.95
C MET A 295 -5.23 -22.66 -15.69
N HIS A 296 -4.45 -23.48 -16.31
CA HIS A 296 -4.92 -24.70 -16.97
C HIS A 296 -5.75 -25.56 -15.98
N ARG A 297 -5.19 -25.87 -14.83
CA ARG A 297 -5.87 -26.65 -13.78
C ARG A 297 -7.14 -25.96 -13.25
N ALA A 298 -7.13 -24.64 -13.11
CA ALA A 298 -8.30 -23.91 -12.64
C ALA A 298 -9.45 -23.94 -13.66
N VAL A 299 -9.14 -23.82 -14.95
CA VAL A 299 -10.16 -23.90 -16.02
C VAL A 299 -10.66 -25.34 -16.22
N GLU A 300 -9.76 -26.33 -16.16
CA GLU A 300 -10.12 -27.75 -16.19
C GLU A 300 -11.04 -28.12 -15.02
N HIS A 301 -10.70 -27.70 -13.81
CA HIS A 301 -11.52 -27.95 -12.61
C HIS A 301 -12.93 -27.38 -12.76
N ARG A 302 -13.02 -26.13 -13.24
CA ARG A 302 -14.32 -25.49 -13.53
C ARG A 302 -15.13 -26.28 -14.55
N ALA A 303 -14.48 -26.78 -15.59
CA ALA A 303 -15.11 -27.56 -16.63
C ALA A 303 -15.63 -28.91 -16.11
N LEU A 304 -14.81 -29.60 -15.31
CA LEU A 304 -15.20 -30.87 -14.68
C LEU A 304 -16.41 -30.70 -13.74
N LEU A 305 -16.43 -29.62 -12.97
CA LEU A 305 -17.60 -29.29 -12.12
C LEU A 305 -18.84 -28.98 -12.95
N GLY A 306 -18.69 -28.22 -14.04
CA GLY A 306 -19.80 -27.98 -14.97
C GLY A 306 -20.39 -29.26 -15.54
N ILE A 307 -19.55 -30.26 -15.86
CA ILE A 307 -19.96 -31.59 -16.29
C ILE A 307 -20.68 -32.31 -15.15
N ALA A 308 -20.09 -32.41 -13.96
CA ALA A 308 -20.66 -33.11 -12.81
C ALA A 308 -22.01 -32.53 -12.38
N ILE A 309 -22.16 -31.21 -12.38
CA ILE A 309 -23.42 -30.54 -12.10
C ILE A 309 -24.42 -30.73 -13.27
N GLY A 310 -23.94 -30.82 -14.51
CA GLY A 310 -24.70 -31.13 -15.71
C GLY A 310 -25.27 -32.53 -15.69
N ASP A 311 -24.52 -33.53 -15.24
CA ASP A 311 -24.98 -34.93 -15.09
C ASP A 311 -26.10 -35.05 -14.03
N LEU A 312 -26.10 -34.12 -13.04
CA LEU A 312 -27.22 -34.01 -12.10
C LEU A 312 -28.43 -33.26 -12.68
N GLY A 313 -28.36 -32.76 -13.91
CA GLY A 313 -29.42 -31.97 -14.55
C GLY A 313 -29.52 -30.54 -14.04
N MET A 314 -28.52 -30.02 -13.27
CA MET A 314 -28.61 -28.76 -12.56
C MET A 314 -27.66 -27.67 -13.10
N ALA A 315 -26.95 -27.90 -14.22
CA ALA A 315 -26.13 -26.87 -14.86
C ALA A 315 -26.96 -26.00 -15.82
N ASP A 316 -26.72 -24.68 -15.75
CA ASP A 316 -27.36 -23.72 -16.65
C ASP A 316 -26.78 -23.77 -18.08
N SER A 317 -25.61 -24.35 -18.26
CA SER A 317 -24.88 -24.41 -19.52
C SER A 317 -24.10 -25.72 -19.65
N HIS A 318 -23.89 -26.18 -20.89
CA HIS A 318 -23.09 -27.36 -21.20
C HIS A 318 -21.73 -26.93 -21.75
N GLN A 319 -20.71 -27.70 -21.41
CA GLN A 319 -19.35 -27.46 -21.91
C GLN A 319 -19.25 -27.84 -23.40
N VAL A 320 -18.71 -26.93 -24.21
CA VAL A 320 -18.42 -27.13 -25.65
C VAL A 320 -16.96 -27.48 -25.88
N ALA A 321 -16.04 -26.67 -25.34
CA ALA A 321 -14.62 -26.89 -25.52
C ALA A 321 -13.78 -26.32 -24.36
N VAL A 322 -12.68 -27.05 -24.03
CA VAL A 322 -11.59 -26.56 -23.19
C VAL A 322 -10.28 -26.81 -23.92
N ALA A 323 -9.46 -25.78 -24.06
CA ALA A 323 -8.17 -25.91 -24.75
C ALA A 323 -7.15 -24.87 -24.29
N GLY A 324 -5.88 -25.26 -24.26
CA GLY A 324 -4.75 -24.35 -24.20
C GLY A 324 -4.52 -23.69 -25.55
N LEU A 325 -4.41 -22.36 -25.55
CA LEU A 325 -4.11 -21.57 -26.73
C LEU A 325 -2.64 -21.10 -26.72
N SER A 326 -2.20 -20.54 -27.85
CA SER A 326 -0.86 -19.94 -27.96
C SER A 326 -0.61 -18.87 -26.89
N ARG A 327 0.66 -18.64 -26.54
CA ARG A 327 1.10 -17.63 -25.55
C ARG A 327 0.56 -17.84 -24.13
N GLY A 328 0.08 -19.06 -23.80
CA GLY A 328 -0.40 -19.41 -22.48
C GLY A 328 -1.80 -18.88 -22.14
N TRP A 329 -2.61 -18.61 -23.14
CA TRP A 329 -4.05 -18.42 -23.01
C TRP A 329 -4.78 -19.75 -22.89
N MET A 330 -5.93 -19.72 -22.19
CA MET A 330 -6.84 -20.86 -22.09
C MET A 330 -8.21 -20.45 -22.61
N LEU A 331 -8.82 -21.35 -23.39
CA LEU A 331 -10.18 -21.25 -23.87
C LEU A 331 -11.09 -22.13 -23.02
N TYR A 332 -12.22 -21.60 -22.60
CA TYR A 332 -13.36 -22.31 -22.06
C TYR A 332 -14.61 -21.86 -22.82
N ALA A 333 -15.22 -22.77 -23.57
CA ALA A 333 -16.44 -22.51 -24.32
C ALA A 333 -17.58 -23.36 -23.78
N HIS A 334 -18.72 -22.74 -23.63
CA HIS A 334 -19.97 -23.39 -23.16
C HIS A 334 -21.18 -22.83 -23.89
N THR A 335 -22.30 -23.54 -23.84
CA THR A 335 -23.57 -23.06 -24.40
C THR A 335 -24.03 -21.80 -23.65
N MET A 336 -24.93 -21.06 -24.27
CA MET A 336 -25.57 -19.93 -23.58
C MET A 336 -26.33 -20.41 -22.36
N PRO A 337 -26.32 -19.67 -21.23
CA PRO A 337 -27.03 -20.06 -20.02
C PRO A 337 -28.55 -20.17 -20.26
N ARG A 338 -29.13 -21.34 -19.93
CA ARG A 338 -30.54 -21.63 -20.10
C ARG A 338 -31.38 -21.20 -18.90
N GLY A 339 -32.65 -21.01 -19.11
CA GLY A 339 -33.62 -20.66 -18.06
C GLY A 339 -33.65 -19.18 -17.72
N THR A 340 -34.63 -18.82 -16.90
CA THR A 340 -34.90 -17.45 -16.46
C THR A 340 -34.26 -17.20 -15.11
N GLN A 341 -33.62 -16.05 -14.93
CA GLN A 341 -32.97 -15.67 -13.66
C GLN A 341 -33.99 -15.56 -12.53
N ILE A 342 -33.66 -16.03 -11.34
CA ILE A 342 -34.58 -15.98 -10.18
C ILE A 342 -34.96 -14.53 -9.82
N ALA A 343 -34.14 -13.54 -10.13
CA ALA A 343 -34.46 -12.13 -9.86
C ALA A 343 -35.72 -11.62 -10.57
N THR A 344 -36.17 -12.29 -11.64
CA THR A 344 -37.38 -11.92 -12.43
C THR A 344 -38.59 -12.81 -12.15
N LEU A 345 -38.45 -13.79 -11.27
CA LEU A 345 -39.48 -14.77 -10.94
C LEU A 345 -40.14 -14.45 -9.59
N SER A 346 -41.31 -15.05 -9.32
CA SER A 346 -42.01 -14.96 -8.04
C SER A 346 -41.36 -15.87 -6.98
N ALA A 347 -41.65 -15.63 -5.69
CA ALA A 347 -41.12 -16.40 -4.57
C ALA A 347 -41.53 -17.90 -4.58
N GLN A 348 -42.48 -18.27 -5.38
CA GLN A 348 -42.94 -19.67 -5.55
C GLN A 348 -41.86 -20.64 -6.03
N VAL A 349 -40.77 -20.12 -6.60
CA VAL A 349 -39.61 -20.93 -7.04
C VAL A 349 -38.66 -21.31 -5.88
N LEU A 350 -38.75 -20.65 -4.74
CA LEU A 350 -37.81 -20.82 -3.63
C LEU A 350 -37.70 -22.25 -3.11
N PRO A 351 -38.77 -23.00 -2.87
CA PRO A 351 -38.68 -24.40 -2.40
C PRO A 351 -37.90 -25.28 -3.37
N GLY A 352 -38.06 -25.06 -4.69
CA GLY A 352 -37.29 -25.74 -5.73
C GLY A 352 -35.79 -25.40 -5.67
N VAL A 353 -35.47 -24.13 -5.52
CA VAL A 353 -34.08 -23.65 -5.41
C VAL A 353 -33.37 -24.26 -4.20
N TRP A 354 -33.98 -24.25 -3.03
CA TRP A 354 -33.41 -24.85 -1.82
C TRP A 354 -33.25 -26.37 -1.91
N ARG A 355 -34.21 -27.10 -2.46
CA ARG A 355 -34.09 -28.54 -2.66
C ARG A 355 -32.98 -28.89 -3.65
N SER A 356 -32.82 -28.12 -4.71
CA SER A 356 -31.74 -28.32 -5.67
C SER A 356 -30.35 -28.05 -5.06
N LEU A 357 -30.24 -27.04 -4.20
CA LEU A 357 -29.00 -26.80 -3.45
C LEU A 357 -28.69 -27.96 -2.50
N LEU A 358 -29.69 -28.46 -1.77
CA LEU A 358 -29.54 -29.62 -0.90
C LEU A 358 -29.02 -30.84 -1.67
N ARG A 359 -29.58 -31.13 -2.85
CA ARG A 359 -29.14 -32.23 -3.71
C ARG A 359 -27.69 -32.10 -4.17
N LEU A 360 -27.19 -30.86 -4.43
CA LEU A 360 -25.77 -30.62 -4.70
C LEU A 360 -24.93 -30.93 -3.47
N HIS A 361 -25.34 -30.49 -2.27
CA HIS A 361 -24.62 -30.74 -1.03
C HIS A 361 -24.58 -32.22 -0.66
N GLU A 362 -25.64 -33.01 -0.93
CA GLU A 362 -25.67 -34.45 -0.78
C GLU A 362 -24.62 -35.15 -1.67
N ASN A 363 -24.32 -34.57 -2.83
CA ASN A 363 -23.26 -35.00 -3.73
C ASN A 363 -21.91 -34.36 -3.42
N GLN A 364 -21.76 -33.73 -2.26
CA GLN A 364 -20.52 -33.06 -1.80
C GLN A 364 -20.00 -31.98 -2.77
N ILE A 365 -20.93 -31.28 -3.44
CA ILE A 365 -20.63 -30.18 -4.34
C ILE A 365 -21.08 -28.89 -3.68
N SER A 366 -20.15 -27.91 -3.49
CA SER A 366 -20.44 -26.53 -3.11
C SER A 366 -20.23 -25.59 -4.30
N LEU A 367 -20.99 -24.50 -4.36
CA LEU A 367 -20.95 -23.53 -5.47
C LEU A 367 -20.06 -22.32 -5.17
N GLY A 368 -19.98 -21.88 -3.90
CA GLY A 368 -19.10 -20.85 -3.42
C GLY A 368 -19.41 -19.42 -3.90
N ASP A 369 -20.31 -19.24 -4.89
CA ASP A 369 -20.76 -17.92 -5.38
C ASP A 369 -22.20 -17.97 -5.88
N LEU A 370 -23.15 -17.83 -4.96
CA LEU A 370 -24.59 -17.91 -5.22
C LEU A 370 -25.21 -16.51 -5.40
N GLN A 371 -24.71 -15.76 -6.37
CA GLN A 371 -25.28 -14.47 -6.76
C GLN A 371 -26.55 -14.63 -7.63
N PRO A 372 -27.44 -13.61 -7.70
CA PRO A 372 -28.71 -13.70 -8.43
C PRO A 372 -28.59 -14.16 -9.88
N ASP A 373 -27.53 -13.77 -10.59
CA ASP A 373 -27.34 -14.07 -12.01
C ASP A 373 -27.00 -15.54 -12.29
N PHE A 374 -26.54 -16.27 -11.27
CA PHE A 374 -26.10 -17.66 -11.39
C PHE A 374 -27.14 -18.68 -10.95
N VAL A 375 -28.31 -18.23 -10.52
CA VAL A 375 -29.42 -19.11 -10.18
C VAL A 375 -30.56 -18.86 -11.15
N ARG A 376 -30.96 -19.89 -11.89
CA ARG A 376 -31.97 -19.83 -12.94
C ARG A 376 -33.01 -20.94 -12.77
N VAL A 377 -34.15 -20.75 -13.39
CA VAL A 377 -35.22 -21.78 -13.42
C VAL A 377 -35.62 -22.02 -14.86
N SER A 378 -35.69 -23.29 -15.26
CA SER A 378 -36.16 -23.73 -16.57
C SER A 378 -37.13 -24.88 -16.40
N GLN A 379 -38.33 -24.73 -16.92
CA GLN A 379 -39.39 -25.76 -16.87
C GLN A 379 -39.71 -26.28 -15.44
N GLY A 380 -39.48 -25.46 -14.42
CA GLY A 380 -39.68 -25.82 -13.00
C GLY A 380 -38.44 -26.35 -12.30
N ASP A 381 -37.37 -26.70 -13.03
CA ASP A 381 -36.10 -27.15 -12.48
C ASP A 381 -35.14 -25.98 -12.23
N THR A 382 -34.42 -26.05 -11.12
CA THR A 382 -33.40 -25.02 -10.78
C THR A 382 -32.08 -25.39 -11.42
N LEU A 383 -31.49 -24.41 -12.10
CA LEU A 383 -30.21 -24.50 -12.76
C LEU A 383 -29.22 -23.52 -12.10
N PHE A 384 -28.00 -23.96 -11.94
CA PHE A 384 -26.89 -23.16 -11.38
C PHE A 384 -25.84 -22.89 -12.43
N GLY A 385 -25.18 -21.75 -12.31
CA GLY A 385 -24.08 -21.31 -13.16
C GLY A 385 -22.90 -20.79 -12.37
N GLY A 386 -21.88 -20.25 -13.07
CA GLY A 386 -20.79 -19.54 -12.43
C GLY A 386 -19.80 -20.40 -11.63
N PHE A 387 -19.49 -21.61 -12.06
CA PHE A 387 -18.70 -22.63 -11.35
C PHE A 387 -17.23 -22.30 -11.07
N SER A 388 -16.83 -21.04 -11.15
CA SER A 388 -15.42 -20.64 -10.91
C SER A 388 -14.97 -20.75 -9.44
N ALA A 389 -15.91 -20.78 -8.51
CA ALA A 389 -15.68 -20.90 -7.07
C ALA A 389 -16.19 -22.24 -6.50
N ALA A 390 -16.76 -23.09 -7.35
CA ALA A 390 -17.35 -24.37 -6.94
C ALA A 390 -16.27 -25.40 -6.59
N GLU A 391 -16.62 -26.33 -5.71
CA GLU A 391 -15.74 -27.40 -5.22
C GLU A 391 -16.44 -28.75 -5.24
N PHE A 392 -15.68 -29.78 -5.61
CA PHE A 392 -16.07 -31.17 -5.51
C PHE A 392 -15.41 -31.80 -4.27
N GLY A 393 -16.12 -32.63 -3.53
CA GLY A 393 -15.66 -33.12 -2.22
C GLY A 393 -15.69 -32.01 -1.16
N ALA A 394 -16.67 -31.12 -1.25
CA ALA A 394 -16.80 -29.96 -0.40
C ALA A 394 -17.00 -30.34 1.07
N ALA A 395 -16.26 -29.68 1.96
CA ALA A 395 -16.47 -29.83 3.40
C ALA A 395 -17.84 -29.23 3.80
N GLU A 396 -18.41 -29.72 4.90
CA GLU A 396 -19.68 -29.20 5.46
C GLU A 396 -19.66 -27.68 5.64
N THR A 397 -18.51 -27.12 5.99
CA THR A 397 -18.28 -25.68 6.14
C THR A 397 -18.52 -24.88 4.86
N HIS A 398 -18.20 -25.46 3.70
CA HIS A 398 -18.47 -24.84 2.39
C HIS A 398 -19.95 -24.90 2.04
N CYS A 399 -20.60 -26.05 2.30
CA CYS A 399 -22.04 -26.21 2.11
C CYS A 399 -22.86 -25.21 2.94
N GLN A 400 -22.46 -25.00 4.21
CA GLN A 400 -23.09 -24.01 5.07
C GLN A 400 -22.85 -22.57 4.60
N THR A 401 -21.70 -22.31 4.00
CA THR A 401 -21.41 -21.01 3.40
C THR A 401 -22.32 -20.75 2.19
N ASP A 402 -22.59 -21.77 1.38
CA ASP A 402 -23.53 -21.69 0.27
C ASP A 402 -24.96 -21.39 0.76
N ILE A 403 -25.42 -22.05 1.83
CA ILE A 403 -26.71 -21.75 2.44
C ILE A 403 -26.76 -20.29 2.91
N ALA A 404 -25.72 -19.81 3.61
CA ALA A 404 -25.66 -18.43 4.06
C ALA A 404 -25.65 -17.43 2.89
N GLN A 405 -24.98 -17.75 1.79
CA GLN A 405 -24.94 -16.92 0.59
C GLN A 405 -26.31 -16.89 -0.11
N LEU A 406 -26.98 -18.04 -0.28
CA LEU A 406 -28.29 -18.10 -0.89
C LEU A 406 -29.36 -17.42 -0.02
N LEU A 407 -29.25 -17.48 1.32
CA LEU A 407 -30.10 -16.70 2.24
C LEU A 407 -29.99 -15.21 1.98
N VAL A 408 -28.77 -14.67 1.80
CA VAL A 408 -28.57 -13.25 1.49
C VAL A 408 -29.16 -12.90 0.11
N THR A 409 -28.92 -13.74 -0.89
CA THR A 409 -29.43 -13.54 -2.26
C THR A 409 -30.96 -13.56 -2.29
N THR A 410 -31.60 -14.57 -1.70
CA THR A 410 -33.07 -14.72 -1.69
C THR A 410 -33.72 -13.66 -0.78
N THR A 411 -33.11 -13.32 0.36
CA THR A 411 -33.61 -12.23 1.23
C THR A 411 -33.62 -10.88 0.49
N SER A 412 -32.64 -10.64 -0.36
CA SER A 412 -32.56 -9.40 -1.17
C SER A 412 -33.66 -9.34 -2.23
N LEU A 413 -34.02 -10.47 -2.80
CA LEU A 413 -34.98 -10.55 -3.92
C LEU A 413 -36.46 -10.65 -3.46
N TYR A 414 -36.71 -11.46 -2.44
CA TYR A 414 -38.07 -11.83 -2.06
C TYR A 414 -38.49 -11.39 -0.65
N GLY A 415 -37.56 -10.76 0.08
CA GLY A 415 -37.80 -10.36 1.46
C GLY A 415 -37.41 -11.44 2.47
N LYS A 416 -37.25 -10.98 3.72
CA LYS A 416 -36.67 -11.80 4.80
C LYS A 416 -37.55 -13.01 5.19
N HIS A 417 -38.86 -12.80 5.26
CA HIS A 417 -39.78 -13.81 5.77
C HIS A 417 -39.88 -15.00 4.80
N GLU A 418 -40.20 -14.74 3.54
CA GLU A 418 -40.35 -15.77 2.50
C GLU A 418 -39.03 -16.52 2.25
N ALA A 419 -37.90 -15.82 2.20
CA ALA A 419 -36.58 -16.41 1.97
C ALA A 419 -36.21 -17.40 3.09
N VAL A 420 -36.41 -17.00 4.36
CA VAL A 420 -36.05 -17.83 5.53
C VAL A 420 -37.04 -18.97 5.72
N SER A 421 -38.36 -18.74 5.56
CA SER A 421 -39.34 -19.78 5.68
C SER A 421 -39.15 -20.90 4.65
N ALA A 422 -38.89 -20.54 3.39
CA ALA A 422 -38.59 -21.52 2.35
C ALA A 422 -37.29 -22.31 2.61
N ALA A 423 -36.31 -21.67 3.19
CA ALA A 423 -35.06 -22.33 3.58
C ALA A 423 -35.28 -23.34 4.73
N ILE A 424 -36.06 -22.97 5.74
CA ILE A 424 -36.38 -23.84 6.87
C ILE A 424 -37.23 -25.03 6.40
N GLU A 425 -38.25 -24.80 5.54
CA GLU A 425 -39.08 -25.86 4.98
C GLU A 425 -38.24 -26.90 4.21
N ALA A 426 -37.26 -26.46 3.44
CA ALA A 426 -36.45 -27.36 2.60
C ALA A 426 -35.29 -28.03 3.34
N LEU A 427 -34.64 -27.36 4.29
CA LEU A 427 -33.37 -27.78 4.94
C LEU A 427 -33.54 -28.20 6.40
N GLY A 428 -34.63 -27.76 7.06
CA GLY A 428 -34.86 -27.87 8.50
C GLY A 428 -34.25 -26.72 9.30
N GLU A 429 -34.83 -26.49 10.49
CA GLU A 429 -34.45 -25.37 11.38
C GLU A 429 -33.00 -25.42 11.80
N ASP A 430 -32.46 -26.58 12.18
CA ASP A 430 -31.12 -26.76 12.69
C ASP A 430 -30.05 -26.40 11.65
N LYS A 431 -30.21 -26.87 10.40
CA LYS A 431 -29.24 -26.57 9.32
C LYS A 431 -29.23 -25.09 8.97
N VAL A 432 -30.40 -24.45 8.93
CA VAL A 432 -30.51 -23.01 8.64
C VAL A 432 -29.94 -22.17 9.79
N ALA A 433 -30.24 -22.52 11.05
CA ALA A 433 -29.69 -21.86 12.21
C ALA A 433 -28.16 -21.98 12.30
N TYR A 434 -27.64 -23.17 11.97
CA TYR A 434 -26.19 -23.40 11.91
C TYR A 434 -25.53 -22.60 10.78
N ALA A 435 -26.10 -22.61 9.59
CA ALA A 435 -25.61 -21.81 8.46
C ALA A 435 -25.69 -20.29 8.73
N ALA A 436 -26.67 -19.84 9.52
CA ALA A 436 -26.79 -18.43 9.88
C ALA A 436 -25.61 -17.89 10.74
N ARG A 437 -24.84 -18.77 11.41
CA ARG A 437 -23.57 -18.42 12.06
C ARG A 437 -22.54 -17.94 11.07
N ARG A 438 -22.67 -18.33 9.77
CA ARG A 438 -21.80 -17.94 8.66
C ARG A 438 -22.27 -16.71 7.89
N LEU A 439 -23.35 -16.06 8.31
CA LEU A 439 -23.74 -14.76 7.78
C LEU A 439 -22.74 -13.69 8.24
N THR A 440 -21.50 -13.78 7.76
CA THR A 440 -20.36 -12.90 8.09
C THR A 440 -19.81 -12.25 6.82
N LYS A 441 -19.15 -11.11 6.98
CA LYS A 441 -18.52 -10.40 5.85
C LYS A 441 -17.50 -11.27 5.10
N SER A 442 -16.82 -12.17 5.78
CA SER A 442 -15.79 -13.06 5.20
C SER A 442 -16.36 -14.20 4.37
N ALA A 443 -17.58 -14.71 4.70
CA ALA A 443 -18.24 -15.78 3.99
C ALA A 443 -18.92 -15.33 2.68
N MET A 444 -19.23 -14.03 2.55
CA MET A 444 -19.88 -13.50 1.35
C MET A 444 -18.91 -13.38 0.19
N SER A 445 -19.28 -13.95 -0.96
CA SER A 445 -18.52 -13.85 -2.21
C SER A 445 -18.42 -12.40 -2.71
N ILE A 446 -17.45 -12.13 -3.58
CA ILE A 446 -17.38 -10.81 -4.24
C ILE A 446 -18.55 -10.60 -5.19
N GLY A 447 -19.05 -11.67 -5.80
CA GLY A 447 -20.22 -11.62 -6.65
C GLY A 447 -21.42 -11.04 -5.88
N ILE A 448 -21.76 -11.63 -4.74
CA ILE A 448 -22.86 -11.18 -3.88
C ILE A 448 -22.65 -9.75 -3.37
N ARG A 449 -21.42 -9.39 -2.95
CA ARG A 449 -21.15 -8.02 -2.50
C ARG A 449 -21.34 -6.96 -3.57
N LYS A 450 -21.28 -7.32 -4.85
CA LYS A 450 -21.49 -6.42 -5.99
C LYS A 450 -22.91 -6.43 -6.50
N SER A 451 -23.55 -7.62 -6.55
CA SER A 451 -24.89 -7.81 -7.13
C SER A 451 -26.00 -7.49 -6.16
N VAL A 452 -25.79 -7.67 -4.84
CA VAL A 452 -26.79 -7.41 -3.81
C VAL A 452 -26.66 -6.00 -3.25
N PRO A 453 -27.61 -5.08 -3.45
CA PRO A 453 -27.61 -3.74 -2.88
C PRO A 453 -27.64 -3.81 -1.35
N GLN A 454 -26.86 -2.99 -0.69
CA GLN A 454 -26.76 -2.91 0.78
C GLN A 454 -26.62 -4.31 1.46
N TRP A 455 -25.85 -5.22 0.86
CA TRP A 455 -25.68 -6.61 1.27
C TRP A 455 -25.40 -6.80 2.78
N THR A 456 -24.75 -5.85 3.44
CA THR A 456 -24.48 -5.91 4.89
C THR A 456 -25.75 -5.76 5.73
N LYS A 457 -26.69 -4.93 5.30
CA LYS A 457 -28.00 -4.79 5.93
C LYS A 457 -28.85 -6.01 5.66
N VAL A 458 -28.89 -6.48 4.42
CA VAL A 458 -29.63 -7.69 4.02
C VAL A 458 -29.16 -8.89 4.83
N MET A 459 -27.84 -9.08 4.97
CA MET A 459 -27.25 -10.13 5.78
C MET A 459 -27.66 -10.04 7.27
N ALA A 460 -27.66 -8.84 7.86
CA ALA A 460 -28.11 -8.63 9.24
C ALA A 460 -29.61 -8.94 9.40
N THR A 461 -30.43 -8.52 8.44
CA THR A 461 -31.86 -8.77 8.39
C THR A 461 -32.17 -10.25 8.25
N ALA A 462 -31.44 -10.98 7.38
CA ALA A 462 -31.57 -12.42 7.23
C ALA A 462 -31.24 -13.17 8.53
N ARG A 463 -30.14 -12.79 9.21
CA ARG A 463 -29.75 -13.39 10.49
C ARG A 463 -30.82 -13.18 11.58
N GLU A 464 -31.37 -11.99 11.68
CA GLU A 464 -32.39 -11.67 12.65
C GLU A 464 -33.70 -12.43 12.38
N GLU A 465 -34.07 -12.62 11.10
CA GLU A 465 -35.23 -13.38 10.74
C GLU A 465 -35.05 -14.88 10.99
N VAL A 466 -33.85 -15.44 10.73
CA VAL A 466 -33.53 -16.84 11.10
C VAL A 466 -33.68 -17.00 12.63
N ARG A 467 -33.12 -16.08 13.41
CA ARG A 467 -33.24 -16.08 14.87
C ARG A 467 -34.70 -16.11 15.33
N ARG A 468 -35.53 -15.29 14.68
CA ARG A 468 -36.96 -15.17 15.01
C ARG A 468 -37.74 -16.45 14.69
N GLN A 469 -37.49 -17.08 13.52
CA GLN A 469 -38.25 -18.24 13.09
C GLN A 469 -37.77 -19.54 13.74
N THR A 470 -36.47 -19.67 14.07
CA THR A 470 -35.90 -20.86 14.73
C THR A 470 -35.92 -20.80 16.26
N GLY A 471 -36.33 -19.67 16.88
CA GLY A 471 -36.40 -19.54 18.33
C GLY A 471 -35.07 -19.53 19.07
N HIS A 472 -33.93 -19.46 18.36
CA HIS A 472 -32.60 -19.43 18.99
C HIS A 472 -32.32 -18.05 19.60
N ASP A 473 -32.04 -17.97 20.90
CA ASP A 473 -31.83 -16.71 21.62
C ASP A 473 -30.64 -15.89 21.09
N ARG A 474 -29.55 -16.55 20.66
CA ARG A 474 -28.35 -15.88 20.10
C ARG A 474 -27.68 -16.72 19.00
N ILE A 475 -27.64 -16.21 17.79
CA ILE A 475 -26.81 -16.77 16.71
C ILE A 475 -25.44 -16.06 16.77
N GLN A 476 -24.47 -16.70 17.42
CA GLN A 476 -23.10 -16.19 17.45
C GLN A 476 -22.42 -16.37 16.09
N SER A 477 -21.85 -15.29 15.55
CA SER A 477 -21.10 -15.37 14.27
C SER A 477 -19.82 -16.18 14.43
N GLU A 478 -19.60 -17.12 13.54
CA GLU A 478 -18.42 -17.95 13.54
C GLU A 478 -17.20 -17.17 13.02
N GLN A 479 -16.05 -17.31 13.72
CA GLN A 479 -14.79 -16.73 13.26
C GLN A 479 -14.13 -17.64 12.21
N ILE A 480 -14.23 -17.23 10.96
CA ILE A 480 -13.68 -17.95 9.80
C ILE A 480 -12.17 -17.66 9.64
N THR A 481 -11.68 -16.58 10.22
CA THR A 481 -10.28 -16.15 10.10
C THR A 481 -9.39 -16.81 11.16
N ARG A 482 -8.13 -17.17 10.78
CA ARG A 482 -7.11 -17.73 11.69
C ARG A 482 -6.74 -16.74 12.79
N PHE A 483 -6.63 -15.46 12.43
CA PHE A 483 -6.24 -14.39 13.33
C PHE A 483 -7.39 -13.39 13.48
N SER A 484 -7.70 -13.04 14.71
CA SER A 484 -8.61 -11.93 14.98
C SER A 484 -7.89 -10.60 14.68
N ARG A 485 -8.67 -9.57 14.35
CA ARG A 485 -8.12 -8.23 14.13
C ARG A 485 -7.26 -7.77 15.32
N ASN A 486 -7.69 -8.08 16.54
CA ASN A 486 -6.98 -7.71 17.77
C ASN A 486 -5.63 -8.44 17.89
N GLN A 487 -5.56 -9.72 17.51
CA GLN A 487 -4.30 -10.47 17.52
C GLN A 487 -3.28 -9.93 16.50
N ILE A 488 -3.76 -9.52 15.31
CA ILE A 488 -2.89 -8.87 14.31
C ILE A 488 -2.36 -7.54 14.85
N ILE A 489 -3.23 -6.73 15.46
CA ILE A 489 -2.84 -5.47 16.08
C ILE A 489 -1.82 -5.73 17.20
N GLN A 490 -2.06 -6.71 18.07
CA GLN A 490 -1.13 -7.10 19.14
C GLN A 490 0.22 -7.54 18.61
N LEU A 491 0.24 -8.34 17.53
CA LEU A 491 1.49 -8.79 16.89
C LEU A 491 2.26 -7.60 16.30
N VAL A 492 1.57 -6.70 15.58
CA VAL A 492 2.20 -5.49 15.02
C VAL A 492 2.75 -4.61 16.14
N LEU A 493 2.00 -4.42 17.23
CA LEU A 493 2.45 -3.66 18.39
C LEU A 493 3.65 -4.33 19.08
N LEU A 494 3.66 -5.66 19.18
CA LEU A 494 4.79 -6.41 19.76
C LEU A 494 6.05 -6.25 18.91
N VAL A 495 5.94 -6.40 17.58
CA VAL A 495 7.06 -6.21 16.66
C VAL A 495 7.59 -4.77 16.72
N ALA A 496 6.66 -3.80 16.73
CA ALA A 496 7.01 -2.39 16.88
C ALA A 496 7.71 -2.12 18.23
N LEU A 497 7.23 -2.72 19.32
CA LEU A 497 7.83 -2.61 20.64
C LEU A 497 9.26 -3.16 20.66
N VAL A 498 9.48 -4.37 20.09
CA VAL A 498 10.82 -4.98 19.99
C VAL A 498 11.75 -4.12 19.14
N TYR A 499 11.26 -3.63 17.99
CA TYR A 499 12.03 -2.75 17.11
C TYR A 499 12.45 -1.44 17.80
N VAL A 500 11.56 -0.87 18.60
CA VAL A 500 11.81 0.35 19.39
C VAL A 500 12.73 0.09 20.58
N ALA A 501 12.53 -1.03 21.27
CA ALA A 501 13.29 -1.36 22.46
C ALA A 501 14.74 -1.76 22.15
N TYR A 502 15.01 -2.41 21.01
CA TYR A 502 16.34 -2.92 20.68
C TYR A 502 17.45 -1.86 20.63
N PRO A 503 17.33 -0.72 19.90
CA PRO A 503 18.32 0.35 19.91
C PRO A 503 18.48 0.99 21.29
N PHE A 504 17.39 1.06 22.05
CA PHE A 504 17.41 1.62 23.41
C PHE A 504 18.27 0.75 24.35
N PHE A 505 18.01 -0.57 24.37
CA PHE A 505 18.80 -1.47 25.21
C PHE A 505 20.26 -1.51 24.85
N SER A 506 20.65 -1.35 23.59
CA SER A 506 22.05 -1.32 23.16
C SER A 506 22.82 -0.07 23.65
N GLN A 507 22.12 1.03 23.91
CA GLN A 507 22.72 2.31 24.34
C GLN A 507 22.68 2.53 25.86
N VAL A 508 21.90 1.73 26.57
CA VAL A 508 21.73 1.84 28.04
C VAL A 508 23.07 1.80 28.80
N PRO A 509 24.01 0.89 28.52
CA PRO A 509 25.28 0.86 29.24
C PRO A 509 26.09 2.14 29.08
N THR A 510 26.13 2.68 27.86
CA THR A 510 26.85 3.92 27.55
C THR A 510 26.21 5.14 28.23
N PHE A 511 24.88 5.20 28.26
CA PHE A 511 24.14 6.25 28.96
C PHE A 511 24.44 6.23 30.47
N PHE A 512 24.41 5.08 31.11
CA PHE A 512 24.71 4.95 32.56
C PHE A 512 26.14 5.33 32.92
N SER A 513 27.13 5.04 32.06
CA SER A 513 28.53 5.47 32.31
C SER A 513 28.70 6.99 32.28
N GLN A 514 27.89 7.65 31.45
CA GLN A 514 27.98 9.13 31.28
C GLN A 514 27.12 9.89 32.31
N LEU A 515 26.21 9.26 33.05
CA LEU A 515 25.50 9.89 34.15
C LEU A 515 26.39 10.41 35.27
N ARG A 516 27.62 9.92 35.39
CA ARG A 516 28.60 10.39 36.37
C ARG A 516 29.09 11.82 36.10
N THR A 517 29.05 12.29 34.86
CA THR A 517 29.46 13.63 34.43
C THR A 517 28.28 14.59 34.31
N LEU A 518 27.06 14.14 34.60
CA LEU A 518 25.83 14.92 34.44
C LEU A 518 25.71 16.04 35.48
N ASN A 519 25.44 17.23 34.99
CA ASN A 519 25.01 18.32 35.85
C ASN A 519 23.51 18.24 36.16
N TRP A 520 23.17 17.75 37.34
CA TRP A 520 21.79 17.45 37.74
C TRP A 520 20.88 18.69 37.77
N TRP A 521 21.43 19.89 37.98
CA TRP A 521 20.62 21.11 37.98
C TRP A 521 20.05 21.42 36.60
N TRP A 522 20.82 21.22 35.54
CA TRP A 522 20.32 21.35 34.18
C TRP A 522 19.33 20.26 33.80
N ALA A 523 19.53 19.05 34.26
CA ALA A 523 18.59 17.95 34.04
C ALA A 523 17.22 18.21 34.74
N LEU A 524 17.25 18.73 35.97
CA LEU A 524 16.04 19.14 36.69
C LEU A 524 15.33 20.32 36.02
N ALA A 525 16.09 21.31 35.53
CA ALA A 525 15.54 22.39 34.72
C ALA A 525 14.86 21.87 33.45
N GLY A 526 15.49 20.93 32.74
CA GLY A 526 14.89 20.25 31.57
C GLY A 526 13.59 19.50 31.90
N LEU A 527 13.52 18.83 33.04
CA LEU A 527 12.31 18.17 33.51
C LEU A 527 11.19 19.18 33.81
N ALA A 528 11.50 20.27 34.49
CA ALA A 528 10.53 21.33 34.75
C ALA A 528 9.98 21.95 33.48
N VAL A 529 10.85 22.25 32.52
CA VAL A 529 10.48 22.76 31.20
C VAL A 529 9.64 21.74 30.40
N SER A 530 9.99 20.46 30.48
CA SER A 530 9.16 19.38 29.89
C SER A 530 7.74 19.39 30.50
N GLY A 531 7.63 19.58 31.81
CA GLY A 531 6.32 19.76 32.49
C GLY A 531 5.54 20.97 31.96
N LEU A 532 6.22 22.07 31.68
CA LEU A 532 5.58 23.28 31.12
C LEU A 532 4.96 23.05 29.74
N THR A 533 5.51 22.15 28.93
CA THR A 533 4.92 21.81 27.61
C THR A 533 3.52 21.22 27.76
N TYR A 534 3.25 20.45 28.81
CA TYR A 534 1.92 19.90 29.11
C TYR A 534 0.93 20.99 29.54
N VAL A 535 1.39 22.01 30.26
CA VAL A 535 0.57 23.16 30.62
C VAL A 535 0.17 23.92 29.36
N GLY A 536 1.13 24.15 28.45
CA GLY A 536 0.86 24.77 27.16
C GLY A 536 -0.13 23.96 26.30
N ALA A 537 0.04 22.65 26.24
CA ALA A 537 -0.84 21.76 25.47
C ALA A 537 -2.26 21.75 26.05
N ALA A 538 -2.39 21.67 27.37
CA ALA A 538 -3.67 21.70 28.06
C ALA A 538 -4.37 23.07 27.90
N ALA A 539 -3.64 24.17 27.96
CA ALA A 539 -4.18 25.51 27.73
C ALA A 539 -4.69 25.68 26.30
N ALA A 540 -3.90 25.23 25.32
CA ALA A 540 -4.28 25.29 23.91
C ALA A 540 -5.55 24.44 23.64
N LEU A 541 -5.60 23.18 24.11
CA LEU A 541 -6.77 22.32 23.94
C LEU A 541 -7.99 22.88 24.67
N GLY A 542 -7.81 23.38 25.89
CA GLY A 542 -8.87 23.98 26.66
C GLY A 542 -9.47 25.24 26.01
N ALA A 543 -8.64 26.07 25.41
CA ALA A 543 -9.10 27.23 24.66
C ALA A 543 -9.81 26.81 23.35
N CYS A 544 -9.36 25.76 22.67
CA CYS A 544 -10.06 25.17 21.51
C CYS A 544 -11.40 24.54 21.90
N ALA A 545 -11.53 24.02 23.13
CA ALA A 545 -12.76 23.41 23.67
C ALA A 545 -13.67 24.40 24.41
N ASP A 546 -13.60 25.70 24.13
CA ASP A 546 -14.43 26.75 24.71
C ASP A 546 -14.37 26.85 26.25
N GLY A 547 -13.30 26.36 26.85
CA GLY A 547 -13.16 26.36 28.32
C GLY A 547 -14.10 25.39 29.06
N LEU A 548 -14.74 24.47 28.36
CA LEU A 548 -15.71 23.53 28.88
C LEU A 548 -15.11 22.60 29.95
N VAL A 549 -13.83 22.31 29.85
CA VAL A 549 -13.12 21.36 30.73
C VAL A 549 -12.18 22.11 31.68
N LYS A 550 -12.18 21.74 32.95
CA LYS A 550 -11.25 22.33 33.94
C LYS A 550 -9.79 21.95 33.60
N MET A 551 -8.87 22.92 33.73
CA MET A 551 -7.45 22.79 33.40
C MET A 551 -6.76 21.55 34.01
N ARG A 552 -7.11 21.18 35.26
CA ARG A 552 -6.56 19.98 35.90
C ARG A 552 -6.87 18.67 35.16
N TYR A 553 -8.03 18.54 34.55
CA TYR A 553 -8.38 17.33 33.78
C TYR A 553 -7.73 17.32 32.39
N LEU A 554 -7.56 18.50 31.80
CA LEU A 554 -6.79 18.64 30.53
C LEU A 554 -5.32 18.28 30.74
N LEU A 555 -4.68 18.66 31.84
CA LEU A 555 -3.32 18.28 32.17
C LEU A 555 -3.19 16.75 32.31
N VAL A 556 -4.13 16.13 33.01
CA VAL A 556 -4.17 14.67 33.17
C VAL A 556 -4.38 13.97 31.83
N GLU A 557 -5.28 14.50 31.00
CA GLU A 557 -5.52 14.00 29.65
C GLU A 557 -4.27 14.10 28.79
N GLN A 558 -3.56 15.23 28.78
CA GLN A 558 -2.34 15.42 27.98
C GLN A 558 -1.24 14.43 28.39
N LEU A 559 -1.13 14.09 29.67
CA LEU A 559 -0.19 13.09 30.14
C LEU A 559 -0.57 11.68 29.65
N ALA A 560 -1.85 11.31 29.72
CA ALA A 560 -2.37 10.06 29.17
C ALA A 560 -2.19 10.02 27.63
N ASN A 561 -2.42 11.15 26.97
CA ASN A 561 -2.27 11.32 25.53
C ASN A 561 -0.84 11.02 25.07
N THR A 562 0.18 11.41 25.84
CA THR A 562 1.57 11.11 25.51
C THR A 562 1.84 9.61 25.45
N PHE A 563 1.28 8.83 26.38
CA PHE A 563 1.39 7.37 26.34
C PHE A 563 0.75 6.79 25.08
N VAL A 564 -0.49 7.19 24.78
CA VAL A 564 -1.23 6.65 23.64
C VAL A 564 -0.62 7.11 22.31
N ALA A 565 -0.21 8.36 22.20
CA ALA A 565 0.45 8.89 21.00
C ALA A 565 1.79 8.19 20.71
N THR A 566 2.57 7.88 21.76
CA THR A 566 3.86 7.21 21.61
C THR A 566 3.72 5.73 21.28
N THR A 567 2.67 5.07 21.77
CA THR A 567 2.44 3.63 21.51
C THR A 567 1.70 3.35 20.21
N THR A 568 1.18 4.37 19.55
CA THR A 568 0.47 4.21 18.27
C THR A 568 1.28 4.75 17.09
N PRO A 569 1.20 4.11 15.89
CA PRO A 569 1.87 4.61 14.70
C PRO A 569 1.40 6.03 14.35
N ALA A 570 2.34 6.92 14.01
CA ALA A 570 2.10 8.31 13.63
C ALA A 570 1.27 9.15 14.66
N GLY A 571 1.20 8.72 15.92
CA GLY A 571 0.52 9.46 16.98
C GLY A 571 -1.02 9.52 16.87
N VAL A 572 -1.62 8.78 15.94
CA VAL A 572 -3.08 8.83 15.65
C VAL A 572 -3.92 8.46 16.86
N GLY A 573 -3.42 7.57 17.71
CA GLY A 573 -4.11 7.19 18.94
C GLY A 573 -4.28 8.34 19.92
N GLY A 574 -3.32 9.23 20.01
CA GLY A 574 -3.41 10.43 20.85
C GLY A 574 -4.55 11.36 20.42
N LEU A 575 -4.66 11.63 19.11
CA LEU A 575 -5.75 12.43 18.56
C LEU A 575 -7.13 11.81 18.89
N ALA A 576 -7.23 10.49 18.71
CA ALA A 576 -8.46 9.76 19.02
C ALA A 576 -8.82 9.82 20.53
N LEU A 577 -7.80 9.77 21.42
CA LEU A 577 -8.00 9.90 22.86
C LEU A 577 -8.55 11.29 23.22
N SER A 578 -7.95 12.37 22.71
CA SER A 578 -8.38 13.75 22.95
C SER A 578 -9.82 13.99 22.47
N VAL A 579 -10.17 13.49 21.27
CA VAL A 579 -11.55 13.57 20.76
C VAL A 579 -12.52 12.84 21.69
N ARG A 580 -12.20 11.61 22.10
CA ARG A 580 -13.06 10.82 22.98
C ARG A 580 -13.21 11.46 24.35
N PHE A 581 -12.13 12.00 24.92
CA PHE A 581 -12.15 12.73 26.18
C PHE A 581 -13.11 13.96 26.12
N LEU A 582 -13.03 14.77 25.05
CA LEU A 582 -13.93 15.91 24.87
C LEU A 582 -15.38 15.48 24.64
N GLN A 583 -15.61 14.34 23.97
CA GLN A 583 -16.97 13.77 23.85
C GLN A 583 -17.55 13.38 25.19
N LYS A 584 -16.78 12.72 26.06
CA LYS A 584 -17.18 12.36 27.41
C LYS A 584 -17.40 13.60 28.31
N ALA A 585 -16.69 14.69 28.01
CA ALA A 585 -16.90 15.98 28.67
C ALA A 585 -18.18 16.72 28.19
N GLY A 586 -18.96 16.14 27.29
CA GLY A 586 -20.26 16.66 26.84
C GLY A 586 -20.23 17.34 25.44
N MET A 587 -19.11 17.29 24.69
CA MET A 587 -19.06 17.81 23.32
C MET A 587 -19.64 16.83 22.34
N THR A 588 -20.30 17.34 21.29
CA THR A 588 -20.67 16.50 20.12
C THR A 588 -19.43 16.02 19.38
N THR A 589 -19.53 14.87 18.72
CA THR A 589 -18.40 14.28 17.96
C THR A 589 -17.79 15.28 16.96
N GLN A 590 -18.61 16.05 16.27
CA GLN A 590 -18.16 17.05 15.29
C GLN A 590 -17.34 18.16 15.96
N ARG A 591 -17.86 18.75 17.04
CA ARG A 591 -17.16 19.82 17.79
C ARG A 591 -15.88 19.34 18.45
N ALA A 592 -15.87 18.14 19.03
CA ALA A 592 -14.69 17.57 19.63
C ALA A 592 -13.58 17.33 18.59
N THR A 593 -13.95 16.79 17.41
CA THR A 593 -13.01 16.58 16.31
C THR A 593 -12.49 17.92 15.76
N ALA A 594 -13.35 18.92 15.60
CA ALA A 594 -12.97 20.26 15.16
C ALA A 594 -12.00 20.93 16.15
N ALA A 595 -12.27 20.86 17.46
CA ALA A 595 -11.38 21.44 18.49
C ALA A 595 -9.97 20.81 18.47
N VAL A 596 -9.87 19.48 18.35
CA VAL A 596 -8.58 18.80 18.26
C VAL A 596 -7.89 19.13 16.93
N ALA A 597 -8.62 19.15 15.82
CA ALA A 597 -8.07 19.52 14.50
C ALA A 597 -7.56 20.97 14.50
N MET A 598 -8.29 21.90 15.10
CA MET A 598 -7.90 23.29 15.27
C MET A 598 -6.60 23.43 16.08
N GLN A 599 -6.51 22.75 17.24
CA GLN A 599 -5.29 22.74 18.04
C GLN A 599 -4.09 22.25 17.21
N GLN A 600 -4.24 21.16 16.47
CA GLN A 600 -3.15 20.62 15.64
C GLN A 600 -2.75 21.56 14.50
N SER A 601 -3.72 22.18 13.83
CA SER A 601 -3.47 23.16 12.78
C SER A 601 -2.72 24.39 13.30
N MET A 602 -3.14 24.90 14.46
CA MET A 602 -2.47 26.01 15.12
C MET A 602 -1.07 25.64 15.61
N GLN A 603 -0.86 24.41 16.09
CA GLN A 603 0.45 23.89 16.46
C GLN A 603 1.41 23.90 15.24
N VAL A 604 0.96 23.41 14.08
CA VAL A 604 1.76 23.42 12.85
C VAL A 604 2.05 24.84 12.40
N LEU A 605 1.04 25.71 12.39
CA LEU A 605 1.22 27.10 12.00
C LEU A 605 2.18 27.85 12.90
N THR A 606 2.02 27.71 14.24
CA THR A 606 2.92 28.32 15.24
C THR A 606 4.35 27.80 15.08
N HIS A 607 4.50 26.48 14.84
CA HIS A 607 5.79 25.87 14.60
C HIS A 607 6.48 26.46 13.36
N LEU A 608 5.76 26.61 12.25
CA LEU A 608 6.31 27.21 11.02
C LEU A 608 6.70 28.67 11.22
N VAL A 609 5.84 29.46 11.88
CA VAL A 609 6.15 30.86 12.18
C VAL A 609 7.41 30.99 13.05
N LEU A 610 7.50 30.19 14.12
CA LEU A 610 8.67 30.17 15.00
C LEU A 610 9.92 29.71 14.26
N LEU A 611 9.81 28.71 13.39
CA LEU A 611 10.93 28.26 12.55
C LEU A 611 11.46 29.40 11.66
N VAL A 612 10.57 30.15 11.03
CA VAL A 612 10.97 31.32 10.22
C VAL A 612 11.62 32.38 11.09
N VAL A 613 11.01 32.73 12.24
CA VAL A 613 11.57 33.75 13.16
C VAL A 613 12.96 33.36 13.64
N PHE A 614 13.14 32.12 14.13
CA PHE A 614 14.45 31.67 14.60
C PHE A 614 15.47 31.52 13.47
N SER A 615 15.06 31.17 12.26
CA SER A 615 15.93 31.13 11.08
C SER A 615 16.40 32.53 10.68
N VAL A 616 15.54 33.57 10.78
CA VAL A 616 15.92 34.96 10.53
C VAL A 616 16.88 35.46 11.61
N VAL A 617 16.58 35.21 12.89
CA VAL A 617 17.46 35.57 14.02
C VAL A 617 18.83 34.92 13.89
N ALA A 618 18.85 33.63 13.51
CA ALA A 618 20.09 32.91 13.29
C ALA A 618 20.90 33.49 12.10
N GLY A 619 20.24 33.85 11.01
CA GLY A 619 20.88 34.44 9.82
C GLY A 619 21.61 35.75 10.06
N THR A 620 21.28 36.45 11.17
CA THR A 620 21.98 37.69 11.57
C THR A 620 23.19 37.43 12.48
N SER A 621 23.30 36.23 13.07
CA SER A 621 24.28 35.98 14.17
C SER A 621 25.32 34.87 13.88
N THR A 622 25.13 34.04 12.86
CA THR A 622 25.99 32.87 12.61
C THR A 622 26.24 32.64 11.11
N ASN A 623 27.40 32.04 10.79
CA ASN A 623 27.75 31.59 9.42
C ASN A 623 26.84 30.43 8.94
N LEU A 624 25.57 30.69 8.80
CA LEU A 624 24.53 29.73 8.38
C LEU A 624 24.54 29.39 6.89
N ALA A 625 25.52 29.93 6.14
CA ALA A 625 25.71 29.63 4.72
C ALA A 625 25.80 28.10 4.41
N HIS A 626 26.13 27.28 5.43
CA HIS A 626 26.19 25.82 5.28
C HIS A 626 24.88 25.09 5.54
N ILE A 627 23.82 25.75 6.03
CA ILE A 627 22.54 25.12 6.44
C ILE A 627 21.36 25.60 5.59
N VAL A 628 21.51 26.74 4.92
CA VAL A 628 20.52 27.11 3.88
C VAL A 628 20.55 26.01 2.81
N PRO A 629 19.44 25.28 2.60
CA PRO A 629 19.41 24.28 1.54
C PRO A 629 19.85 24.96 0.24
N ASP A 630 20.82 24.36 -0.44
CA ASP A 630 21.21 24.81 -1.78
C ASP A 630 19.97 25.13 -2.59
N ALA A 631 20.01 26.15 -3.42
CA ALA A 631 18.91 26.54 -4.31
C ALA A 631 18.30 25.29 -5.03
N THR A 632 19.12 24.26 -5.23
CA THR A 632 18.75 22.95 -5.75
C THR A 632 17.69 22.24 -4.89
N VAL A 633 17.76 22.34 -3.56
CA VAL A 633 16.75 21.72 -2.65
C VAL A 633 15.43 22.50 -2.73
N LEU A 634 15.50 23.81 -2.85
CA LEU A 634 14.33 24.67 -3.08
C LEU A 634 13.66 24.35 -4.43
N TYR A 635 14.45 24.20 -5.49
CA TYR A 635 13.95 23.78 -6.82
C TYR A 635 13.37 22.36 -6.78
N LEU A 636 13.93 21.46 -5.98
CA LEU A 636 13.42 20.10 -5.82
C LEU A 636 12.10 20.08 -5.06
N ILE A 637 11.99 20.83 -3.97
CA ILE A 637 10.73 20.97 -3.20
C ILE A 637 9.67 21.62 -4.09
N ALA A 638 10.03 22.66 -4.83
CA ALA A 638 9.15 23.30 -5.81
C ALA A 638 8.76 22.33 -6.93
N GLY A 639 9.70 21.56 -7.47
CA GLY A 639 9.46 20.55 -8.50
C GLY A 639 8.57 19.40 -8.03
N VAL A 640 8.79 18.89 -6.82
CA VAL A 640 7.89 17.90 -6.18
C VAL A 640 6.52 18.51 -5.92
N GLY A 641 6.45 19.75 -5.44
CA GLY A 641 5.20 20.47 -5.25
C GLY A 641 4.41 20.63 -6.57
N VAL A 642 5.08 21.08 -7.63
CA VAL A 642 4.49 21.20 -8.98
C VAL A 642 4.11 19.81 -9.53
N GLY A 643 4.93 18.78 -9.31
CA GLY A 643 4.63 17.40 -9.68
C GLY A 643 3.41 16.82 -8.95
N LEU A 644 3.27 17.09 -7.66
CA LEU A 644 2.10 16.72 -6.86
C LEU A 644 0.86 17.50 -7.31
N ILE A 645 0.97 18.80 -7.55
CA ILE A 645 -0.12 19.62 -8.08
C ILE A 645 -0.52 19.13 -9.48
N GLY A 646 0.46 18.80 -10.33
CA GLY A 646 0.21 18.20 -11.64
C GLY A 646 -0.50 16.86 -11.55
N ALA A 647 0.00 15.95 -10.70
CA ALA A 647 -0.66 14.67 -10.45
C ALA A 647 -2.09 14.86 -9.92
N PHE A 648 -2.28 15.84 -9.07
CA PHE A 648 -3.59 16.24 -8.56
C PHE A 648 -4.54 16.74 -9.64
N MET A 649 -4.07 17.58 -10.56
CA MET A 649 -4.88 18.09 -11.67
C MET A 649 -5.26 17.00 -12.69
N PHE A 650 -4.35 16.04 -12.94
CA PHE A 650 -4.51 15.04 -14.00
C PHE A 650 -5.13 13.72 -13.53
N VAL A 651 -5.22 13.45 -12.21
CA VAL A 651 -5.84 12.21 -11.69
C VAL A 651 -7.27 12.49 -11.19
N PRO A 652 -8.32 12.10 -11.94
CA PRO A 652 -9.71 12.41 -11.59
C PRO A 652 -10.17 11.87 -10.24
N THR A 653 -9.56 10.74 -9.81
CA THR A 653 -9.87 10.11 -8.52
C THR A 653 -9.33 10.92 -7.34
N LEU A 654 -8.12 11.46 -7.49
CA LEU A 654 -7.48 12.29 -6.48
C LEU A 654 -8.20 13.66 -6.36
N ARG A 655 -8.58 14.25 -7.50
CA ARG A 655 -9.35 15.49 -7.55
C ARG A 655 -10.73 15.33 -6.91
N ARG A 656 -11.43 14.20 -7.13
CA ARG A 656 -12.71 13.91 -6.47
C ARG A 656 -12.53 13.74 -4.97
N TRP A 657 -11.51 13.02 -4.54
CA TRP A 657 -11.20 12.80 -3.13
C TRP A 657 -10.92 14.12 -2.40
N VAL A 658 -10.11 15.01 -3.00
CA VAL A 658 -9.83 16.32 -2.37
C VAL A 658 -11.07 17.23 -2.38
N ASN A 659 -11.83 17.27 -3.45
CA ASN A 659 -13.04 18.12 -3.47
C ASN A 659 -14.11 17.65 -2.47
N HIS A 660 -14.22 16.32 -2.24
CA HIS A 660 -15.23 15.78 -1.33
C HIS A 660 -14.74 15.58 0.12
N SER A 661 -13.44 15.38 0.33
CA SER A 661 -12.93 15.03 1.67
C SER A 661 -12.02 16.10 2.26
N VAL A 662 -11.19 16.78 1.46
CA VAL A 662 -10.19 17.73 1.97
C VAL A 662 -10.71 19.16 1.96
N ARG A 663 -11.31 19.59 0.86
CA ARG A 663 -11.78 20.99 0.69
C ARG A 663 -12.82 21.39 1.75
N PRO A 664 -13.84 20.58 2.10
CA PRO A 664 -14.77 20.94 3.15
C PRO A 664 -14.10 21.13 4.51
N GLN A 665 -13.15 20.24 4.84
CA GLN A 665 -12.39 20.30 6.10
C GLN A 665 -11.50 21.55 6.17
N VAL A 666 -10.84 21.90 5.07
CA VAL A 666 -10.01 23.12 4.99
C VAL A 666 -10.86 24.38 5.09
N THR A 667 -12.03 24.43 4.42
CA THR A 667 -12.93 25.59 4.52
C THR A 667 -13.56 25.72 5.91
N GLU A 668 -13.85 24.62 6.59
CA GLU A 668 -14.35 24.59 7.96
C GLU A 668 -13.27 25.11 8.93
N VAL A 669 -12.04 24.64 8.83
CA VAL A 669 -10.90 25.12 9.63
C VAL A 669 -10.60 26.59 9.37
N LEU A 670 -10.67 27.05 8.12
CA LEU A 670 -10.48 28.48 7.79
C LEU A 670 -11.62 29.34 8.36
N GLY A 671 -12.85 28.85 8.35
CA GLY A 671 -14.00 29.51 8.96
C GLY A 671 -13.83 29.63 10.48
N GLU A 672 -13.41 28.55 11.15
CA GLU A 672 -13.12 28.55 12.58
C GLU A 672 -11.95 29.48 12.96
N LEU A 673 -10.90 29.53 12.12
CA LEU A 673 -9.79 30.48 12.30
C LEU A 673 -10.26 31.94 12.18
N ALA A 674 -11.17 32.23 11.25
CA ALA A 674 -11.77 33.58 11.11
C ALA A 674 -12.64 33.95 12.32
N ASP A 675 -13.36 32.99 12.88
CA ASP A 675 -14.16 33.21 14.11
C ASP A 675 -13.27 33.33 15.37
N LEU A 676 -12.12 32.64 15.40
CA LEU A 676 -11.13 32.78 16.45
C LEU A 676 -10.51 34.19 16.46
N ALA A 677 -10.32 34.80 15.28
CA ALA A 677 -9.79 36.17 15.18
C ALA A 677 -10.72 37.22 15.85
N LYS A 678 -12.00 36.90 16.04
CA LYS A 678 -12.96 37.75 16.79
C LYS A 678 -12.75 37.75 18.32
N ASN A 679 -12.01 36.73 18.85
CA ASN A 679 -11.70 36.59 20.28
C ASN A 679 -10.20 36.61 20.52
N PRO A 680 -9.55 37.78 20.60
CA PRO A 680 -8.09 37.91 20.66
C PRO A 680 -7.46 37.21 21.87
N MET A 681 -8.13 37.16 23.00
CA MET A 681 -7.61 36.47 24.17
C MET A 681 -7.51 34.94 24.00
N ARG A 682 -8.51 34.35 23.34
CA ARG A 682 -8.47 32.91 23.00
C ARG A 682 -7.37 32.59 21.99
N PHE A 683 -7.24 33.43 20.99
CA PHE A 683 -6.17 33.30 20.00
C PHE A 683 -4.79 33.33 20.67
N VAL A 684 -4.54 34.30 21.55
CA VAL A 684 -3.27 34.42 22.30
C VAL A 684 -3.01 33.18 23.15
N VAL A 685 -4.02 32.63 23.84
CA VAL A 685 -3.86 31.42 24.67
C VAL A 685 -3.53 30.19 23.79
N ILE A 686 -4.14 30.05 22.63
CA ILE A 686 -3.87 28.92 21.70
C ILE A 686 -2.46 29.05 21.12
N VAL A 687 -2.11 30.21 20.56
CA VAL A 687 -0.78 30.45 19.99
C VAL A 687 0.31 30.37 21.05
N GLY A 688 0.07 30.97 22.23
CA GLY A 688 0.99 30.90 23.35
C GLY A 688 1.18 29.48 23.88
N GLY A 689 0.10 28.69 23.98
CA GLY A 689 0.15 27.28 24.35
C GLY A 689 0.91 26.42 23.33
N CYS A 690 0.63 26.61 22.03
CA CYS A 690 1.34 25.95 20.95
C CYS A 690 2.83 26.37 20.89
N GLY A 691 3.10 27.66 21.13
CA GLY A 691 4.46 28.19 21.26
C GLY A 691 5.21 27.56 22.45
N ALA A 692 4.56 27.43 23.59
CA ALA A 692 5.12 26.79 24.80
C ALA A 692 5.46 25.32 24.55
N ILE A 693 4.68 24.59 23.76
CA ILE A 693 5.01 23.20 23.35
C ILE A 693 6.30 23.19 22.52
N THR A 694 6.39 24.04 21.50
CA THR A 694 7.53 24.04 20.56
C THR A 694 8.80 24.56 21.24
N LEU A 695 8.73 25.71 21.89
CA LEU A 695 9.89 26.31 22.59
C LEU A 695 10.28 25.52 23.83
N GLY A 696 9.33 24.92 24.54
CA GLY A 696 9.58 24.05 25.67
C GLY A 696 10.36 22.80 25.28
N LYS A 697 10.05 22.17 24.12
CA LYS A 697 10.87 21.07 23.58
C LYS A 697 12.28 21.52 23.21
N ALA A 698 12.42 22.68 22.60
CA ALA A 698 13.74 23.25 22.25
C ALA A 698 14.54 23.57 23.51
N LEU A 699 13.93 24.17 24.51
CA LEU A 699 14.56 24.48 25.77
C LEU A 699 14.94 23.20 26.55
N ALA A 700 14.11 22.17 26.52
CA ALA A 700 14.43 20.87 27.13
C ALA A 700 15.63 20.18 26.44
N LEU A 701 15.76 20.30 25.11
CA LEU A 701 16.98 19.82 24.42
C LEU A 701 18.18 20.65 24.77
N TRP A 702 18.05 21.99 24.81
CA TRP A 702 19.15 22.90 25.16
C TRP A 702 19.65 22.64 26.58
N THR A 703 18.77 22.55 27.58
CA THR A 703 19.14 22.17 28.94
C THR A 703 19.80 20.81 29.04
N SER A 704 19.39 19.87 28.17
CA SER A 704 20.02 18.54 28.09
C SER A 704 21.45 18.64 27.52
N VAL A 705 21.71 19.52 26.56
CA VAL A 705 23.05 19.79 26.01
C VAL A 705 23.94 20.45 27.07
N GLU A 706 23.40 21.46 27.78
CA GLU A 706 24.10 22.14 28.86
C GLU A 706 24.43 21.23 30.06
N ALA A 707 23.57 20.22 30.31
CA ALA A 707 23.78 19.21 31.34
C ALA A 707 25.08 18.40 31.16
N PHE A 708 25.57 18.32 29.92
CA PHE A 708 26.86 17.68 29.55
C PHE A 708 27.93 18.69 29.16
N GLY A 709 27.73 19.99 29.44
CA GLY A 709 28.75 21.04 29.22
C GLY A 709 28.90 21.44 27.75
N GLY A 710 27.84 21.37 26.95
CA GLY A 710 27.90 21.61 25.52
C GLY A 710 28.12 23.07 25.10
N GLY A 711 27.77 24.07 25.94
CA GLY A 711 28.02 25.50 25.65
C GLY A 711 27.40 25.98 24.33
N THR A 712 26.24 25.46 23.93
CA THR A 712 25.66 25.67 22.59
C THR A 712 24.64 26.80 22.63
N ASP A 713 24.60 27.62 21.56
CA ASP A 713 23.61 28.68 21.43
C ASP A 713 22.16 28.10 21.38
N PHE A 714 21.27 28.69 22.17
CA PHE A 714 19.88 28.30 22.24
C PHE A 714 19.16 28.38 20.87
N VAL A 715 19.50 29.36 20.04
CA VAL A 715 18.90 29.54 18.70
C VAL A 715 19.25 28.37 17.81
N ALA A 716 20.51 27.90 17.82
CA ALA A 716 20.95 26.74 17.06
C ALA A 716 20.18 25.45 17.50
N VAL A 717 20.11 25.19 18.81
CA VAL A 717 19.38 24.03 19.33
C VAL A 717 17.87 24.09 19.02
N THR A 718 17.29 25.29 19.01
CA THR A 718 15.91 25.50 18.66
C THR A 718 15.64 25.10 17.21
N ILE A 719 16.47 25.53 16.27
CA ILE A 719 16.38 25.17 14.85
C ILE A 719 16.53 23.65 14.68
N VAL A 720 17.53 23.04 15.35
CA VAL A 720 17.74 21.58 15.34
C VAL A 720 16.51 20.85 15.83
N THR A 721 15.92 21.31 16.94
CA THR A 721 14.72 20.70 17.52
C THR A 721 13.53 20.80 16.57
N MET A 722 13.34 21.95 15.93
CA MET A 722 12.21 22.18 15.00
C MET A 722 12.35 21.35 13.72
N ILE A 723 13.51 21.40 13.07
CA ILE A 723 13.76 20.64 11.84
C ILE A 723 13.77 19.13 12.13
N GLY A 724 14.48 18.71 13.18
CA GLY A 724 14.57 17.31 13.58
C GLY A 724 13.23 16.73 13.98
N GLY A 725 12.40 17.48 14.72
CA GLY A 725 11.04 17.09 15.09
C GLY A 725 10.11 16.93 13.88
N THR A 726 10.23 17.84 12.88
CA THR A 726 9.45 17.77 11.64
C THR A 726 9.83 16.56 10.80
N LEU A 727 11.14 16.32 10.60
CA LEU A 727 11.63 15.14 9.88
C LEU A 727 11.21 13.83 10.56
N ALA A 728 11.31 13.79 11.87
CA ALA A 728 10.95 12.63 12.66
C ALA A 728 9.44 12.34 12.66
N SER A 729 8.60 13.37 12.54
CA SER A 729 7.14 13.20 12.44
C SER A 729 6.71 12.49 11.16
N ALA A 730 7.52 12.54 10.10
CA ALA A 730 7.31 11.82 8.85
C ALA A 730 7.69 10.33 8.95
N ALA A 731 8.41 9.91 9.99
CA ALA A 731 8.80 8.52 10.18
C ALA A 731 7.61 7.69 10.71
N PRO A 732 7.31 6.52 10.12
CA PRO A 732 6.20 5.67 10.53
C PRO A 732 6.48 4.87 11.82
N THR A 733 7.45 5.30 12.63
CA THR A 733 7.83 4.63 13.88
C THR A 733 6.97 5.13 15.06
N PRO A 734 6.55 4.24 15.97
CA PRO A 734 5.84 4.63 17.19
C PRO A 734 6.69 5.61 18.01
N GLY A 735 6.12 6.76 18.37
CA GLY A 735 6.82 7.82 19.12
C GLY A 735 8.03 8.44 18.41
N GLY A 736 8.24 8.19 17.12
CA GLY A 736 9.39 8.70 16.35
C GLY A 736 10.74 8.13 16.81
N VAL A 737 10.75 7.01 17.56
CA VAL A 737 11.98 6.44 18.14
C VAL A 737 12.93 6.00 17.04
N GLY A 738 14.22 6.30 17.21
CA GLY A 738 15.27 6.11 16.22
C GLY A 738 15.39 7.29 15.24
N ALA A 739 14.28 7.78 14.71
CA ALA A 739 14.28 8.88 13.75
C ALA A 739 14.51 10.25 14.42
N VAL A 740 13.87 10.49 15.57
CA VAL A 740 14.05 11.71 16.36
C VAL A 740 15.50 11.80 16.84
N GLU A 741 16.02 10.72 17.42
CA GLU A 741 17.37 10.67 17.95
C GLU A 741 18.39 10.91 16.85
N ALA A 742 18.28 10.21 15.71
CA ALA A 742 19.18 10.40 14.58
C ALA A 742 19.13 11.82 14.02
N ALA A 743 17.93 12.41 13.88
CA ALA A 743 17.77 13.77 13.39
C ALA A 743 18.33 14.82 14.36
N LEU A 744 18.12 14.66 15.67
CA LEU A 744 18.63 15.59 16.67
C LEU A 744 20.15 15.47 16.84
N ILE A 745 20.70 14.26 16.90
CA ILE A 745 22.16 14.04 16.98
C ILE A 745 22.84 14.59 15.73
N GLY A 746 22.33 14.25 14.54
CA GLY A 746 22.86 14.76 13.28
C GLY A 746 22.75 16.28 13.17
N GLY A 747 21.64 16.86 13.63
CA GLY A 747 21.44 18.30 13.69
C GLY A 747 22.42 18.98 14.64
N LEU A 748 22.59 18.50 15.86
CA LEU A 748 23.55 19.05 16.83
C LEU A 748 24.97 18.94 16.30
N ALA A 749 25.36 17.83 15.68
CA ALA A 749 26.65 17.63 15.06
C ALA A 749 26.90 18.63 13.91
N ALA A 750 25.89 18.95 13.12
CA ALA A 750 25.96 19.96 12.06
C ALA A 750 26.23 21.37 12.61
N PHE A 751 25.83 21.66 13.86
CA PHE A 751 26.14 22.90 14.59
C PHE A 751 27.42 22.80 15.44
N GLY A 752 28.25 21.78 15.21
CA GLY A 752 29.56 21.64 15.83
C GLY A 752 29.57 21.06 17.25
N VAL A 753 28.43 20.50 17.71
CA VAL A 753 28.38 19.78 18.99
C VAL A 753 29.05 18.42 18.84
N PRO A 754 30.11 18.11 19.62
CA PRO A 754 30.76 16.80 19.55
C PRO A 754 29.79 15.64 19.82
N ALA A 755 29.98 14.52 19.16
CA ALA A 755 29.11 13.34 19.33
C ALA A 755 29.09 12.82 20.78
N GLU A 756 30.20 13.02 21.52
CA GLU A 756 30.35 12.68 22.93
C GLU A 756 29.38 13.44 23.84
N ILE A 757 28.95 14.65 23.43
CA ILE A 757 27.96 15.48 24.11
C ILE A 757 26.56 15.31 23.47
N ALA A 758 26.47 15.29 22.13
CA ALA A 758 25.23 15.26 21.41
C ALA A 758 24.43 13.98 21.72
N VAL A 759 25.10 12.82 21.76
CA VAL A 759 24.41 11.53 21.99
C VAL A 759 23.80 11.47 23.39
N PRO A 760 24.54 11.65 24.50
CA PRO A 760 23.94 11.61 25.83
C PRO A 760 22.93 12.71 26.08
N ALA A 761 23.12 13.92 25.52
CA ALA A 761 22.17 15.02 25.61
C ALA A 761 20.84 14.70 24.97
N VAL A 762 20.83 14.11 23.76
CA VAL A 762 19.59 13.68 23.10
C VAL A 762 18.93 12.53 23.85
N LEU A 763 19.70 11.59 24.40
CA LEU A 763 19.15 10.51 25.24
C LEU A 763 18.50 11.08 26.51
N LEU A 764 19.16 12.00 27.21
CA LEU A 764 18.61 12.70 28.37
C LEU A 764 17.31 13.43 28.00
N TYR A 765 17.32 14.20 26.93
CA TYR A 765 16.14 14.87 26.38
C TYR A 765 14.98 13.88 26.16
N ARG A 766 15.24 12.70 25.60
CA ARG A 766 14.21 11.67 25.38
C ARG A 766 13.71 11.08 26.70
N VAL A 767 14.58 10.91 27.67
CA VAL A 767 14.17 10.49 29.02
C VAL A 767 13.22 11.50 29.62
N LEU A 768 13.55 12.78 29.59
CA LEU A 768 12.78 13.86 30.20
C LEU A 768 11.46 14.18 29.48
N THR A 769 11.46 14.10 28.12
CA THR A 769 10.29 14.54 27.33
C THR A 769 9.42 13.40 26.81
N CYS A 770 9.93 12.17 26.82
CA CYS A 770 9.21 11.01 26.29
C CYS A 770 9.05 9.89 27.35
N TRP A 771 10.16 9.31 27.85
CA TRP A 771 10.09 8.10 28.64
C TRP A 771 9.48 8.28 30.02
N ILE A 772 9.84 9.33 30.75
CA ILE A 772 9.22 9.64 32.05
C ILE A 772 7.73 9.94 31.86
N PRO A 773 7.30 10.83 30.95
CA PRO A 773 5.90 11.09 30.71
C PRO A 773 5.11 9.87 30.22
N VAL A 774 5.69 9.01 29.38
CA VAL A 774 5.02 7.77 28.93
C VAL A 774 4.82 6.81 30.09
N GLY A 775 5.83 6.65 30.95
CA GLY A 775 5.72 5.82 32.15
C GLY A 775 4.64 6.31 33.11
N LEU A 776 4.49 7.61 33.29
CA LEU A 776 3.44 8.22 34.09
C LEU A 776 2.08 8.23 33.37
N GLY A 777 2.07 8.32 32.05
CA GLY A 777 0.85 8.37 31.25
C GLY A 777 0.04 7.07 31.28
N TRP A 778 0.69 5.92 31.39
CA TRP A 778 0.02 4.63 31.47
C TRP A 778 -0.93 4.47 32.68
N PRO A 779 -0.49 4.68 33.95
CA PRO A 779 -1.39 4.62 35.07
C PRO A 779 -2.46 5.73 35.05
N VAL A 780 -2.13 6.91 34.54
CA VAL A 780 -3.06 8.02 34.36
C VAL A 780 -4.14 7.68 33.34
N MET A 781 -3.80 7.07 32.21
CA MET A 781 -4.78 6.60 31.23
C MET A 781 -5.75 5.58 31.85
N ARG A 782 -5.24 4.61 32.62
CA ARG A 782 -6.09 3.64 33.34
C ARG A 782 -7.01 4.30 34.35
N TRP A 783 -6.54 5.37 35.01
CA TRP A 783 -7.34 6.13 35.93
C TRP A 783 -8.48 6.88 35.23
N LEU A 784 -8.19 7.49 34.05
CA LEU A 784 -9.23 8.15 33.23
C LEU A 784 -10.29 7.17 32.74
N ASP A 785 -9.86 5.98 32.30
CA ASP A 785 -10.77 4.90 31.88
C ASP A 785 -11.68 4.42 33.01
N LYS A 786 -11.13 4.21 34.22
CA LYS A 786 -11.91 3.84 35.39
C LYS A 786 -12.92 4.93 35.81
N LYS A 787 -12.66 6.18 35.52
CA LYS A 787 -13.54 7.32 35.80
C LYS A 787 -14.53 7.60 34.67
N ASP A 788 -14.57 6.77 33.62
CA ASP A 788 -15.40 6.93 32.43
C ASP A 788 -15.22 8.29 31.74
N MET A 789 -13.98 8.81 31.76
CA MET A 789 -13.63 10.09 31.17
C MET A 789 -13.06 9.93 29.74
N ILE A 790 -12.72 8.69 29.34
CA ILE A 790 -12.23 8.33 28.00
C ILE A 790 -12.93 7.08 27.47
#